data_936884d8dd5e086c07bcce64a467ad4b
#
_entry.id   936884d8dd5e086c07bcce64a467ad4b
#
_cell.length_a   1.000
_cell.length_b   1.000
_cell.length_c   1.000
_cell.angle_alpha   90.00
_cell.angle_beta   90.00
_cell.angle_gamma   90.00
#
_symmetry.space_group_name_H-M   'P 1'
#
loop_
_entity.id
_entity.type
_entity.pdbx_description
1 polymer ?
#
loop_
_entity_poly.entity_id
_entity_poly.type
_entity_poly.pdbx_seq_one_letter_code
_entity_poly.pdbx_strand_id
1 'polypeptide(L)'
;MPEFIIPFSILFNIKQHCPAPEFLLTIMIDNFNINIRKTLLALVVCLISIPIARFISPLTIVDGNQVFLAWLPLSMMYAVIFIFVRYAIAPLIISFAITNHIILPLTVLQSVLLLFCQLFSVLVSCAIVRMLIGRTWRSGLTEKHMGTRIFWGGFFAPMLMKLTMYLVGVFFSFPLAISSYFKGMPAVYTIIDIQSLISAALIFTTFFYYPMRMIISPRYAKLFWRRHCQPWFTRERRAFTLYWFMALATILLVLCAPYEADYIAGYLVPLIFILYFIGISRLGHVLIRISWSVSAFLLVAYNRNFLQGVQTEYSLSFVLSVLISFTICLFYMVDIYGQNERIKLRWRDQAQEDPLTGLPNLRALECYLRQDADFVISSLRIANLDFLSRHYGMMMRVHCKQQIASKLRPLLGERDELFQLPGSELLLVLGGPEPSARLGHMVAMLNHKKFSWHNQTLELEFGAAWARHRGIEEDLHPMLGQLSWLSEQAGNGRQVLALDAAQEQVSDQTSEQVRMLTQVKRALNERDIVLYAQPIQNSAGEGYHEILTRMRCGQLMMTPDQFIPLIVQFNLSQRFDMLVLEMLFSTLYQYPGQHFSVNLLPYTLMQNDSAAQIIALFKRYQLSPEAITIEITEEQAFSDAGGSMHNIQLLRDFGCAIAIDDFGTGYANYERLKRLQADIVKIDGCFVRDLESEPLDAIMIKSIIEVAKVKNMTVVAEYVETEEQKEKLLALGVDYLQGYLIGRPRPLSELQT
;
A
#
# COMPACT_ATOMS: atom_id res chain seq x y z
N MET A 1 25.74 4.79 11.69
CA MET A 1 26.75 3.72 11.58
C MET A 1 26.07 2.43 11.97
N PRO A 2 25.97 1.49 11.04
CA PRO A 2 26.25 0.10 11.36
C PRO A 2 27.28 -0.44 10.35
N GLU A 3 28.21 -1.17 10.90
CA GLU A 3 29.35 -1.80 10.26
C GLU A 3 28.91 -2.88 9.28
N PHE A 4 29.40 -2.79 8.05
CA PHE A 4 29.35 -3.88 7.09
C PHE A 4 30.49 -4.87 7.42
N ILE A 5 30.17 -5.91 8.15
CA ILE A 5 31.01 -7.10 8.26
C ILE A 5 30.76 -7.93 7.00
N ILE A 6 31.72 -7.92 6.08
CA ILE A 6 31.75 -8.84 4.93
C ILE A 6 32.17 -10.21 5.46
N PRO A 7 31.42 -11.28 5.24
CA PRO A 7 31.82 -12.62 5.68
C PRO A 7 33.09 -13.06 4.96
N PHE A 8 34.03 -13.55 5.70
CA PHE A 8 35.37 -14.02 5.28
C PHE A 8 35.35 -15.16 4.24
N SER A 9 34.18 -15.76 3.97
CA SER A 9 33.98 -16.82 2.97
C SER A 9 34.02 -16.36 1.51
N ILE A 10 33.91 -15.04 1.23
CA ILE A 10 33.93 -14.52 -0.15
C ILE A 10 35.38 -14.27 -0.62
N LEU A 11 36.33 -14.15 0.31
CA LEU A 11 37.78 -13.92 -0.02
C LEU A 11 38.51 -15.19 -0.47
N PHE A 12 37.99 -16.37 -0.21
CA PHE A 12 38.66 -17.63 -0.57
C PHE A 12 38.32 -18.14 -1.98
N ASN A 13 37.28 -17.62 -2.63
CA ASN A 13 36.84 -18.07 -3.96
C ASN A 13 37.33 -17.19 -5.11
N ILE A 14 38.16 -16.14 -4.84
CA ILE A 14 38.71 -15.24 -5.88
C ILE A 14 40.05 -15.76 -6.41
N LYS A 15 40.63 -16.81 -5.85
CA LYS A 15 41.97 -17.29 -6.23
C LYS A 15 42.00 -18.31 -7.40
N GLN A 16 40.86 -18.67 -8.00
CA GLN A 16 40.87 -19.65 -9.12
C GLN A 16 40.39 -19.13 -10.50
N HIS A 17 40.08 -17.83 -10.64
CA HIS A 17 39.85 -17.23 -11.96
C HIS A 17 40.54 -15.86 -12.05
N CYS A 18 41.89 -15.87 -12.11
CA CYS A 18 42.63 -14.74 -12.70
C CYS A 18 42.35 -14.78 -14.22
N PRO A 19 41.66 -13.78 -14.81
CA PRO A 19 41.62 -13.68 -16.28
C PRO A 19 43.04 -13.47 -16.77
N ALA A 20 43.39 -14.16 -17.86
CA ALA A 20 44.70 -14.09 -18.47
C ALA A 20 45.14 -12.63 -18.65
N PRO A 21 46.42 -12.30 -18.51
CA PRO A 21 46.94 -10.93 -18.65
C PRO A 21 46.54 -10.26 -19.96
N GLU A 22 46.27 -11.00 -21.00
CA GLU A 22 45.72 -10.51 -22.28
C GLU A 22 44.30 -9.94 -22.15
N PHE A 23 43.45 -10.50 -21.30
CA PHE A 23 42.09 -10.00 -21.08
C PHE A 23 42.09 -8.66 -20.32
N LEU A 24 42.96 -8.52 -19.32
CA LEU A 24 43.19 -7.25 -18.61
C LEU A 24 43.78 -6.18 -19.53
N LEU A 25 44.73 -6.56 -20.37
CA LEU A 25 45.31 -5.66 -21.38
C LEU A 25 44.29 -5.20 -22.41
N THR A 26 43.43 -6.08 -22.90
CA THR A 26 42.36 -5.75 -23.83
C THR A 26 41.34 -4.81 -23.18
N ILE A 27 40.93 -5.05 -21.93
CA ILE A 27 40.01 -4.15 -21.18
C ILE A 27 40.70 -2.78 -20.93
N MET A 28 42.00 -2.75 -20.66
CA MET A 28 42.74 -1.49 -20.50
C MET A 28 42.85 -0.73 -21.82
N ILE A 29 43.13 -1.39 -22.93
CA ILE A 29 43.22 -0.80 -24.27
C ILE A 29 41.85 -0.30 -24.73
N ASP A 30 40.77 -1.06 -24.55
CA ASP A 30 39.40 -0.65 -24.86
C ASP A 30 38.97 0.55 -24.01
N ASN A 31 39.25 0.53 -22.73
CA ASN A 31 39.01 1.68 -21.84
C ASN A 31 39.85 2.91 -22.23
N PHE A 32 41.07 2.74 -22.63
CA PHE A 32 41.96 3.80 -23.09
C PHE A 32 41.41 4.41 -24.42
N ASN A 33 41.04 3.59 -25.37
CA ASN A 33 40.41 4.02 -26.65
C ASN A 33 39.09 4.76 -26.42
N ILE A 34 38.24 4.27 -25.51
CA ILE A 34 36.99 4.92 -25.14
C ILE A 34 37.24 6.28 -24.50
N ASN A 35 38.23 6.40 -23.67
CA ASN A 35 38.58 7.65 -22.98
C ASN A 35 39.11 8.69 -23.99
N ILE A 36 40.00 8.29 -24.91
CA ILE A 36 40.49 9.16 -25.97
C ILE A 36 39.34 9.63 -26.88
N ARG A 37 38.48 8.74 -27.34
CA ARG A 37 37.30 9.10 -28.16
C ARG A 37 36.41 10.14 -27.48
N LYS A 38 36.14 9.98 -26.18
CA LYS A 38 35.35 10.94 -25.41
C LYS A 38 36.07 12.31 -25.28
N THR A 39 37.37 12.32 -25.05
CA THR A 39 38.15 13.56 -24.98
C THR A 39 38.21 14.27 -26.32
N LEU A 40 38.43 13.53 -27.41
CA LEU A 40 38.42 14.09 -28.78
C LEU A 40 37.04 14.67 -29.15
N LEU A 41 35.96 13.94 -28.84
CA LEU A 41 34.62 14.45 -29.07
C LEU A 41 34.36 15.73 -28.25
N ALA A 42 34.77 15.76 -26.97
CA ALA A 42 34.68 16.94 -26.15
C ALA A 42 35.47 18.12 -26.73
N LEU A 43 36.67 17.85 -27.29
CA LEU A 43 37.51 18.88 -27.92
C LEU A 43 36.84 19.48 -29.14
N VAL A 44 36.30 18.65 -30.05
CA VAL A 44 35.58 19.14 -31.23
C VAL A 44 34.37 19.98 -30.80
N VAL A 45 33.60 19.50 -29.83
CA VAL A 45 32.46 20.24 -29.28
C VAL A 45 32.87 21.58 -28.70
N CYS A 46 33.96 21.61 -27.89
CA CYS A 46 34.44 22.86 -27.26
C CYS A 46 34.95 23.85 -28.31
N LEU A 47 35.75 23.40 -29.28
CA LEU A 47 36.33 24.27 -30.33
C LEU A 47 35.26 24.96 -31.18
N ILE A 48 34.12 24.33 -31.37
CA ILE A 48 33.02 24.90 -32.14
C ILE A 48 32.13 25.75 -31.23
N SER A 49 31.74 25.21 -30.09
CA SER A 49 30.65 25.81 -29.28
C SER A 49 31.09 27.02 -28.43
N ILE A 50 32.32 27.08 -27.96
CA ILE A 50 32.80 28.17 -27.11
C ILE A 50 32.93 29.48 -27.91
N PRO A 51 33.61 29.53 -29.11
CA PRO A 51 33.60 30.71 -29.93
C PRO A 51 32.21 31.17 -30.32
N ILE A 52 31.32 30.24 -30.71
CA ILE A 52 29.93 30.56 -31.03
C ILE A 52 29.24 31.17 -29.81
N ALA A 53 29.33 30.56 -28.61
CA ALA A 53 28.72 31.09 -27.42
C ALA A 53 29.21 32.51 -27.10
N ARG A 54 30.48 32.80 -27.34
CA ARG A 54 31.03 34.14 -27.14
C ARG A 54 30.50 35.14 -28.15
N PHE A 55 30.41 34.74 -29.41
CA PHE A 55 29.91 35.59 -30.49
C PHE A 55 28.43 35.95 -30.33
N ILE A 56 27.61 34.98 -29.93
CA ILE A 56 26.16 35.19 -29.72
C ILE A 56 25.81 35.76 -28.33
N SER A 57 26.82 36.06 -27.47
CA SER A 57 26.58 36.63 -26.15
C SER A 57 25.92 38.01 -26.32
N PRO A 58 24.70 38.23 -25.78
CA PRO A 58 23.97 39.45 -25.99
C PRO A 58 24.64 40.64 -25.27
N LEU A 59 24.74 41.74 -25.99
CA LEU A 59 25.33 43.01 -25.54
C LEU A 59 24.28 44.11 -25.57
N THR A 60 24.47 45.10 -24.72
CA THR A 60 23.75 46.40 -24.80
C THR A 60 24.73 47.56 -24.55
N ILE A 61 24.34 48.76 -24.93
CA ILE A 61 25.14 49.96 -24.68
C ILE A 61 24.39 50.80 -23.63
N VAL A 62 25.07 51.09 -22.52
CA VAL A 62 24.54 51.93 -21.44
C VAL A 62 25.61 52.98 -21.09
N ASP A 63 25.25 54.22 -21.08
CA ASP A 63 26.19 55.36 -20.86
C ASP A 63 27.45 55.31 -21.73
N GLY A 64 27.30 54.85 -22.98
CA GLY A 64 28.41 54.74 -23.96
C GLY A 64 29.29 53.49 -23.76
N ASN A 65 29.08 52.70 -22.73
CA ASN A 65 29.81 51.47 -22.46
C ASN A 65 29.09 50.22 -22.96
N GLN A 66 29.79 49.30 -23.60
CA GLN A 66 29.28 47.97 -23.97
C GLN A 66 29.27 47.04 -22.76
N VAL A 67 28.09 46.49 -22.45
CA VAL A 67 27.88 45.60 -21.30
C VAL A 67 27.24 44.29 -21.75
N PHE A 68 27.77 43.18 -21.27
CA PHE A 68 27.14 41.89 -21.50
C PHE A 68 25.88 41.72 -20.63
N LEU A 69 24.75 41.37 -21.26
CA LEU A 69 23.53 40.98 -20.55
C LEU A 69 23.59 39.55 -20.07
N ALA A 70 24.32 38.68 -20.77
CA ALA A 70 24.68 37.33 -20.35
C ALA A 70 25.97 36.88 -21.03
N TRP A 71 26.96 36.45 -20.26
CA TRP A 71 28.20 35.91 -20.80
C TRP A 71 28.07 34.41 -21.04
N LEU A 72 27.60 34.03 -22.23
CA LEU A 72 27.21 32.64 -22.58
C LEU A 72 28.32 31.57 -22.54
N PRO A 73 29.63 31.90 -22.68
CA PRO A 73 30.67 30.92 -22.50
C PRO A 73 30.65 30.23 -21.13
N LEU A 74 30.18 30.90 -20.06
CA LEU A 74 30.01 30.28 -18.75
C LEU A 74 28.95 29.17 -18.79
N SER A 75 27.82 29.41 -19.44
CA SER A 75 26.76 28.43 -19.64
C SER A 75 27.26 27.21 -20.40
N MET A 76 28.08 27.44 -21.43
CA MET A 76 28.69 26.40 -22.26
C MET A 76 29.68 25.57 -21.46
N MET A 77 30.50 26.19 -20.61
CA MET A 77 31.40 25.46 -19.69
C MET A 77 30.62 24.47 -18.82
N TYR A 78 29.53 24.93 -18.21
CA TYR A 78 28.67 24.03 -17.40
C TYR A 78 28.09 22.90 -18.23
N ALA A 79 27.54 23.19 -19.40
CA ALA A 79 26.93 22.17 -20.26
C ALA A 79 27.96 21.09 -20.65
N VAL A 80 29.16 21.48 -21.04
CA VAL A 80 30.25 20.56 -21.41
C VAL A 80 30.74 19.75 -20.20
N ILE A 81 30.92 20.36 -19.04
CA ILE A 81 31.34 19.68 -17.81
C ILE A 81 30.26 18.66 -17.37
N PHE A 82 28.97 18.98 -17.47
CA PHE A 82 27.90 18.05 -17.12
C PHE A 82 27.81 16.85 -18.07
N ILE A 83 28.16 17.02 -19.35
CA ILE A 83 28.13 15.94 -20.35
C ILE A 83 29.40 15.08 -20.26
N PHE A 84 30.59 15.68 -20.28
CA PHE A 84 31.86 14.95 -20.43
C PHE A 84 32.63 14.76 -19.12
N VAL A 85 32.28 15.46 -18.05
CA VAL A 85 32.87 15.39 -16.71
C VAL A 85 34.39 15.64 -16.76
N ARG A 86 35.23 14.69 -16.30
CA ARG A 86 36.73 14.81 -16.31
C ARG A 86 37.31 14.96 -17.69
N TYR A 87 36.64 14.45 -18.72
CA TYR A 87 37.07 14.54 -20.12
C TYR A 87 36.85 15.93 -20.74
N ALA A 88 36.13 16.82 -20.03
CA ALA A 88 35.89 18.20 -20.43
C ALA A 88 37.07 19.14 -20.15
N ILE A 89 37.89 18.85 -19.13
CA ILE A 89 38.86 19.82 -18.57
C ILE A 89 39.94 20.22 -19.61
N ALA A 90 40.67 19.27 -20.18
CA ALA A 90 41.70 19.57 -21.19
C ALA A 90 41.12 20.22 -22.45
N PRO A 91 39.98 19.75 -23.05
CA PRO A 91 39.30 20.42 -24.15
C PRO A 91 38.90 21.87 -23.85
N LEU A 92 38.38 22.14 -22.65
CA LEU A 92 38.05 23.51 -22.24
C LEU A 92 39.26 24.42 -22.16
N ILE A 93 40.37 23.94 -21.56
CA ILE A 93 41.63 24.68 -21.49
C ILE A 93 42.08 25.07 -22.90
N ILE A 94 42.15 24.10 -23.81
CA ILE A 94 42.61 24.31 -25.18
C ILE A 94 41.70 25.29 -25.92
N SER A 95 40.39 25.06 -25.86
CA SER A 95 39.43 25.89 -26.59
C SER A 95 39.37 27.33 -26.10
N PHE A 96 39.41 27.55 -24.76
CA PHE A 96 39.45 28.90 -24.21
C PHE A 96 40.79 29.60 -24.46
N ALA A 97 41.91 28.89 -24.41
CA ALA A 97 43.23 29.46 -24.75
C ALA A 97 43.23 29.95 -26.20
N ILE A 98 42.77 29.14 -27.13
CA ILE A 98 42.65 29.51 -28.55
C ILE A 98 41.68 30.68 -28.75
N THR A 99 40.49 30.60 -28.16
CA THR A 99 39.45 31.64 -28.30
C THR A 99 39.92 32.98 -27.72
N ASN A 100 40.53 32.98 -26.55
CA ASN A 100 41.07 34.19 -25.90
C ASN A 100 42.22 34.79 -26.72
N HIS A 101 43.09 33.95 -27.25
CA HIS A 101 44.23 34.46 -28.05
C HIS A 101 43.80 35.07 -29.40
N ILE A 102 42.81 34.48 -30.04
CA ILE A 102 42.30 34.99 -31.34
C ILE A 102 41.51 36.30 -31.16
N ILE A 103 40.67 36.37 -30.13
CA ILE A 103 39.70 37.49 -29.96
C ILE A 103 40.31 38.69 -29.21
N LEU A 104 41.26 38.43 -28.31
CA LEU A 104 41.81 39.45 -27.41
C LEU A 104 43.31 39.59 -27.66
N PRO A 105 43.82 40.87 -27.74
CA PRO A 105 45.25 41.15 -27.88
C PRO A 105 45.98 40.97 -26.54
N LEU A 106 46.11 39.73 -26.07
CA LEU A 106 46.68 39.38 -24.78
C LEU A 106 48.04 38.74 -24.91
N THR A 107 48.95 39.03 -23.99
CA THR A 107 50.18 38.28 -23.80
C THR A 107 49.89 36.86 -23.29
N VAL A 108 50.80 35.93 -23.47
CA VAL A 108 50.63 34.55 -23.03
C VAL A 108 50.28 34.46 -21.53
N LEU A 109 50.97 35.25 -20.69
CA LEU A 109 50.72 35.29 -19.24
C LEU A 109 49.32 35.79 -18.93
N GLN A 110 48.90 36.90 -19.57
CA GLN A 110 47.53 37.45 -19.41
C GLN A 110 46.46 36.46 -19.83
N SER A 111 46.69 35.72 -20.95
CA SER A 111 45.78 34.68 -21.41
C SER A 111 45.66 33.52 -20.41
N VAL A 112 46.76 33.09 -19.83
CA VAL A 112 46.79 32.01 -18.81
C VAL A 112 46.07 32.47 -17.52
N LEU A 113 46.31 33.71 -17.08
CA LEU A 113 45.65 34.26 -15.89
C LEU A 113 44.14 34.40 -16.10
N LEU A 114 43.72 34.91 -17.25
CA LEU A 114 42.29 35.00 -17.61
C LEU A 114 41.63 33.60 -17.64
N LEU A 115 42.30 32.63 -18.30
CA LEU A 115 41.86 31.24 -18.36
C LEU A 115 41.72 30.63 -16.95
N PHE A 116 42.70 30.88 -16.09
CA PHE A 116 42.66 30.44 -14.70
C PHE A 116 41.43 30.99 -13.99
N CYS A 117 41.16 32.30 -14.04
CA CYS A 117 39.98 32.89 -13.40
C CYS A 117 38.67 32.29 -13.90
N GLN A 118 38.56 32.03 -15.21
CA GLN A 118 37.37 31.48 -15.84
C GLN A 118 37.12 30.04 -15.44
N LEU A 119 38.11 29.17 -15.47
CA LEU A 119 37.95 27.74 -15.22
C LEU A 119 37.94 27.40 -13.73
N PHE A 120 38.80 28.03 -12.92
CA PHE A 120 38.94 27.75 -11.50
C PHE A 120 37.61 27.87 -10.76
N SER A 121 36.88 28.97 -10.97
CA SER A 121 35.61 29.24 -10.31
C SER A 121 34.55 28.17 -10.62
N VAL A 122 34.47 27.75 -11.89
CA VAL A 122 33.50 26.74 -12.33
C VAL A 122 33.86 25.33 -11.82
N LEU A 123 35.17 24.98 -11.87
CA LEU A 123 35.65 23.67 -11.40
C LEU A 123 35.46 23.51 -9.89
N VAL A 124 35.76 24.56 -9.10
CA VAL A 124 35.53 24.56 -7.64
C VAL A 124 34.06 24.40 -7.34
N SER A 125 33.22 25.18 -7.99
CA SER A 125 31.74 25.07 -7.82
C SER A 125 31.24 23.66 -8.18
N CYS A 126 31.64 23.10 -9.31
CA CYS A 126 31.28 21.74 -9.71
C CYS A 126 31.79 20.66 -8.72
N ALA A 127 32.97 20.84 -8.15
CA ALA A 127 33.52 19.96 -7.13
C ALA A 127 32.67 19.99 -5.85
N ILE A 128 32.31 21.19 -5.37
CA ILE A 128 31.47 21.35 -4.19
C ILE A 128 30.08 20.73 -4.44
N VAL A 129 29.44 21.03 -5.58
CA VAL A 129 28.14 20.44 -5.94
C VAL A 129 28.24 18.90 -5.99
N ARG A 130 29.34 18.35 -6.52
CA ARG A 130 29.58 16.92 -6.56
C ARG A 130 29.75 16.32 -5.15
N MET A 131 30.42 16.99 -4.25
CA MET A 131 30.58 16.55 -2.86
C MET A 131 29.24 16.53 -2.11
N LEU A 132 28.42 17.54 -2.29
CA LEU A 132 27.15 17.70 -1.58
C LEU A 132 26.04 16.80 -2.14
N ILE A 133 25.98 16.60 -3.45
CA ILE A 133 24.88 15.87 -4.12
C ILE A 133 25.28 14.42 -4.48
N GLY A 134 26.54 14.08 -4.54
CA GLY A 134 27.01 12.74 -4.85
C GLY A 134 26.83 12.35 -6.34
N ARG A 135 26.50 11.08 -6.61
CA ARG A 135 26.50 10.53 -7.99
C ARG A 135 25.53 11.22 -8.96
N THR A 136 24.48 11.87 -8.47
CA THR A 136 23.44 12.51 -9.28
C THR A 136 23.75 13.96 -9.67
N TRP A 137 24.92 14.50 -9.31
CA TRP A 137 25.33 15.87 -9.57
C TRP A 137 25.31 16.27 -11.07
N ARG A 138 25.49 15.31 -11.98
CA ARG A 138 25.54 15.49 -13.44
C ARG A 138 24.17 15.67 -14.10
N SER A 139 23.09 15.46 -13.39
CA SER A 139 21.74 15.39 -14.01
C SER A 139 21.21 16.74 -14.49
N GLY A 140 22.06 17.73 -14.67
CA GLY A 140 21.63 19.07 -15.02
C GLY A 140 20.88 19.74 -13.87
N LEU A 141 20.02 20.68 -14.19
CA LEU A 141 19.08 21.29 -13.24
C LEU A 141 17.90 20.34 -13.01
N THR A 142 18.14 19.21 -12.35
CA THR A 142 17.07 18.27 -11.98
C THR A 142 16.44 18.64 -10.64
N GLU A 143 15.28 18.11 -10.39
CA GLU A 143 14.39 18.39 -9.27
C GLU A 143 14.97 18.13 -7.87
N LYS A 144 16.05 17.33 -7.78
CA LYS A 144 16.69 17.08 -6.49
C LYS A 144 17.80 18.08 -6.22
N HIS A 145 17.79 18.66 -5.01
CA HIS A 145 18.81 19.60 -4.54
C HIS A 145 18.93 20.88 -5.40
N MET A 146 17.78 21.41 -5.87
CA MET A 146 17.74 22.61 -6.72
C MET A 146 18.41 23.81 -6.03
N GLY A 147 18.09 24.07 -4.76
CA GLY A 147 18.70 25.18 -3.99
C GLY A 147 20.23 25.11 -3.94
N THR A 148 20.80 23.92 -3.70
CA THR A 148 22.26 23.69 -3.72
C THR A 148 22.88 24.02 -5.08
N ARG A 149 22.22 23.68 -6.18
CA ARG A 149 22.72 23.96 -7.53
C ARG A 149 22.60 25.43 -7.90
N ILE A 150 21.50 26.07 -7.54
CA ILE A 150 21.31 27.51 -7.74
C ILE A 150 22.36 28.27 -6.95
N PHE A 151 22.55 27.95 -5.68
CA PHE A 151 23.51 28.64 -4.83
C PHE A 151 24.96 28.47 -5.31
N TRP A 152 25.45 27.22 -5.39
CA TRP A 152 26.85 26.95 -5.72
C TRP A 152 27.16 27.14 -7.22
N GLY A 153 26.26 26.75 -8.12
CA GLY A 153 26.46 26.89 -9.57
C GLY A 153 26.06 28.26 -10.11
N GLY A 154 24.93 28.79 -9.63
CA GLY A 154 24.35 30.03 -10.13
C GLY A 154 24.94 31.30 -9.51
N PHE A 155 25.22 31.29 -8.21
CA PHE A 155 25.72 32.47 -7.49
C PHE A 155 27.20 32.38 -7.11
N PHE A 156 27.60 31.32 -6.44
CA PHE A 156 28.96 31.21 -5.92
C PHE A 156 30.02 31.23 -7.01
N ALA A 157 29.84 30.49 -8.10
CA ALA A 157 30.83 30.48 -9.18
C ALA A 157 30.99 31.83 -9.89
N PRO A 158 29.92 32.57 -10.28
CA PRO A 158 30.07 33.93 -10.77
C PRO A 158 30.77 34.89 -9.81
N MET A 159 30.40 34.85 -8.53
CA MET A 159 31.04 35.67 -7.51
C MET A 159 32.53 35.34 -7.35
N LEU A 160 32.87 34.03 -7.30
CA LEU A 160 34.25 33.59 -7.22
C LEU A 160 35.07 33.96 -8.47
N MET A 161 34.44 33.90 -9.66
CA MET A 161 35.07 34.32 -10.91
C MET A 161 35.39 35.83 -10.88
N LYS A 162 34.47 36.68 -10.46
CA LYS A 162 34.70 38.12 -10.37
C LYS A 162 35.73 38.43 -9.30
N LEU A 163 35.70 37.75 -8.14
CA LEU A 163 36.70 37.94 -7.09
C LEU A 163 38.09 37.56 -7.56
N THR A 164 38.24 36.43 -8.24
CA THR A 164 39.58 35.97 -8.76
C THR A 164 40.06 36.91 -9.85
N MET A 165 39.19 37.44 -10.74
CA MET A 165 39.57 38.44 -11.73
C MET A 165 40.05 39.73 -11.04
N TYR A 166 39.31 40.22 -10.02
CA TYR A 166 39.72 41.41 -9.25
C TYR A 166 41.08 41.22 -8.58
N LEU A 167 41.28 40.09 -7.89
CA LEU A 167 42.60 39.79 -7.24
C LEU A 167 43.74 39.75 -8.25
N VAL A 168 43.53 39.10 -9.41
CA VAL A 168 44.56 39.08 -10.48
C VAL A 168 44.79 40.49 -11.04
N GLY A 169 43.74 41.32 -11.18
CA GLY A 169 43.85 42.70 -11.67
C GLY A 169 44.58 43.67 -10.75
N VAL A 170 44.71 43.33 -9.44
CA VAL A 170 45.51 44.10 -8.47
C VAL A 170 47.01 43.95 -8.77
N PHE A 171 47.47 42.75 -9.18
CA PHE A 171 48.87 42.42 -9.38
C PHE A 171 49.35 42.54 -10.85
N PHE A 172 48.40 42.43 -11.81
CA PHE A 172 48.71 42.41 -13.24
C PHE A 172 47.89 43.46 -14.00
N SER A 173 48.54 44.14 -14.97
CA SER A 173 47.83 45.05 -15.87
C SER A 173 47.31 44.30 -17.10
N PHE A 174 46.11 44.69 -17.56
CA PHE A 174 45.42 44.17 -18.73
C PHE A 174 45.14 45.28 -19.75
N PRO A 175 44.98 44.94 -21.07
CA PRO A 175 44.62 45.89 -22.09
C PRO A 175 43.30 46.58 -21.77
N LEU A 176 43.13 47.85 -22.25
CA LEU A 176 41.97 48.68 -22.02
C LEU A 176 40.66 47.97 -22.34
N ALA A 177 40.63 47.15 -23.41
CA ALA A 177 39.45 46.40 -23.85
C ALA A 177 38.88 45.41 -22.79
N ILE A 178 39.68 44.96 -21.82
CA ILE A 178 39.25 44.05 -20.77
C ILE A 178 39.66 44.48 -19.36
N SER A 179 40.36 45.61 -19.22
CA SER A 179 40.83 46.09 -17.94
C SER A 179 39.67 46.36 -16.97
N SER A 180 38.51 46.74 -17.49
CA SER A 180 37.27 46.94 -16.73
C SER A 180 36.79 45.71 -15.97
N TYR A 181 37.01 44.53 -16.47
CA TYR A 181 36.67 43.28 -15.78
C TYR A 181 37.60 42.94 -14.62
N PHE A 182 38.82 43.42 -14.66
CA PHE A 182 39.90 43.17 -13.68
C PHE A 182 40.11 44.31 -12.67
N LYS A 183 39.89 45.55 -13.05
CA LYS A 183 39.98 46.70 -12.15
C LYS A 183 38.61 47.08 -11.58
N GLY A 184 38.62 47.59 -10.36
CA GLY A 184 37.37 48.03 -9.74
C GLY A 184 36.69 49.14 -10.58
N MET A 185 35.62 48.79 -11.23
CA MET A 185 34.68 49.71 -11.85
C MET A 185 33.74 50.31 -10.77
N PRO A 186 32.98 51.39 -11.08
CA PRO A 186 31.91 51.84 -10.22
C PRO A 186 31.06 50.63 -9.78
N ALA A 187 30.60 50.61 -8.52
CA ALA A 187 29.96 49.46 -7.89
C ALA A 187 28.82 48.84 -8.72
N VAL A 188 28.07 49.67 -9.43
CA VAL A 188 26.93 49.27 -10.26
C VAL A 188 27.35 48.41 -11.45
N TYR A 189 28.39 48.79 -12.18
CA TYR A 189 28.90 47.98 -13.30
C TYR A 189 29.45 46.64 -12.83
N THR A 190 30.09 46.59 -11.65
CA THR A 190 30.49 45.33 -11.04
C THR A 190 29.33 44.42 -10.71
N ILE A 191 28.21 44.99 -10.23
CA ILE A 191 26.96 44.27 -9.99
C ILE A 191 26.37 43.74 -11.29
N ILE A 192 26.31 44.55 -12.36
CA ILE A 192 25.82 44.15 -13.68
C ILE A 192 26.65 43.00 -14.26
N ASP A 193 27.98 43.02 -14.13
CA ASP A 193 28.85 41.95 -14.57
C ASP A 193 28.54 40.65 -13.82
N ILE A 194 28.37 40.68 -12.48
CA ILE A 194 27.99 39.54 -11.68
C ILE A 194 26.60 39.03 -12.10
N GLN A 195 25.63 39.92 -12.31
CA GLN A 195 24.29 39.57 -12.78
C GLN A 195 24.29 38.91 -14.16
N SER A 196 25.13 39.39 -15.08
CA SER A 196 25.36 38.79 -16.39
C SER A 196 25.88 37.35 -16.29
N LEU A 197 26.84 37.12 -15.40
CA LEU A 197 27.37 35.79 -15.13
C LEU A 197 26.33 34.87 -14.45
N ILE A 198 25.56 35.40 -13.50
CA ILE A 198 24.46 34.67 -12.85
C ILE A 198 23.39 34.29 -13.86
N SER A 199 22.96 35.23 -14.70
CA SER A 199 21.99 34.97 -15.77
C SER A 199 22.49 33.88 -16.73
N ALA A 200 23.76 33.96 -17.13
CA ALA A 200 24.38 32.92 -17.95
C ALA A 200 24.34 31.54 -17.25
N ALA A 201 24.78 31.46 -16.02
CA ALA A 201 24.83 30.19 -15.28
C ALA A 201 23.45 29.57 -15.03
N LEU A 202 22.45 30.36 -14.64
CA LEU A 202 21.14 29.86 -14.27
C LEU A 202 20.23 29.61 -15.50
N ILE A 203 20.13 30.58 -16.38
CA ILE A 203 19.15 30.56 -17.47
C ILE A 203 19.65 29.75 -18.65
N PHE A 204 20.85 30.06 -19.13
CA PHE A 204 21.32 29.56 -20.43
C PHE A 204 22.09 28.24 -20.37
N THR A 205 22.41 27.72 -19.18
CA THR A 205 22.99 26.37 -19.07
C THR A 205 22.04 25.29 -19.64
N THR A 206 20.74 25.44 -19.41
CA THR A 206 19.72 24.52 -19.96
C THR A 206 19.58 24.66 -21.47
N PHE A 207 19.72 25.87 -21.99
CA PHE A 207 19.70 26.17 -23.43
C PHE A 207 20.76 25.39 -24.21
N PHE A 208 21.98 25.27 -23.68
CA PHE A 208 23.05 24.53 -24.33
C PHE A 208 23.09 23.05 -23.98
N TYR A 209 22.76 22.69 -22.74
CA TYR A 209 22.90 21.32 -22.25
C TYR A 209 22.00 20.32 -22.97
N TYR A 210 20.72 20.62 -23.09
CA TYR A 210 19.78 19.65 -23.69
C TYR A 210 19.99 19.42 -25.19
N PRO A 211 20.09 20.46 -26.04
CA PRO A 211 20.36 20.27 -27.46
C PRO A 211 21.71 19.55 -27.71
N MET A 212 22.76 19.99 -27.02
CA MET A 212 24.08 19.35 -27.13
C MET A 212 24.02 17.87 -26.78
N ARG A 213 23.35 17.52 -25.68
CA ARG A 213 23.21 16.11 -25.25
C ARG A 213 22.38 15.29 -26.23
N MET A 214 21.37 15.88 -26.86
CA MET A 214 20.57 15.22 -27.89
C MET A 214 21.37 14.97 -29.16
N ILE A 215 22.19 15.92 -29.58
CA ILE A 215 23.09 15.78 -30.76
C ILE A 215 24.13 14.69 -30.50
N ILE A 216 24.77 14.68 -29.32
CA ILE A 216 25.82 13.71 -28.98
C ILE A 216 25.26 12.29 -28.81
N SER A 217 24.04 12.14 -28.33
CA SER A 217 23.43 10.83 -28.05
C SER A 217 22.04 10.68 -28.66
N PRO A 218 21.92 10.05 -29.84
CA PRO A 218 20.61 9.79 -30.49
C PRO A 218 19.67 8.93 -29.61
N ARG A 219 20.24 8.03 -28.78
CA ARG A 219 19.43 7.25 -27.82
C ARG A 219 18.77 8.16 -26.78
N TYR A 220 19.51 9.13 -26.29
CA TYR A 220 18.95 10.13 -25.36
C TYR A 220 17.89 11.00 -26.03
N ALA A 221 18.09 11.40 -27.27
CA ALA A 221 17.10 12.19 -28.03
C ALA A 221 15.76 11.44 -28.19
N LYS A 222 15.80 10.12 -28.54
CA LYS A 222 14.59 9.28 -28.62
C LYS A 222 13.87 9.17 -27.27
N LEU A 223 14.63 8.96 -26.19
CA LEU A 223 14.09 8.85 -24.82
C LEU A 223 13.50 10.17 -24.34
N PHE A 224 14.18 11.28 -24.63
CA PHE A 224 13.73 12.65 -24.35
C PHE A 224 12.41 12.94 -25.07
N TRP A 225 12.32 12.61 -26.37
CA TRP A 225 11.10 12.79 -27.15
C TRP A 225 9.93 12.02 -26.58
N ARG A 226 10.10 10.71 -26.33
CA ARG A 226 9.05 9.86 -25.75
C ARG A 226 8.57 10.35 -24.39
N ARG A 227 9.48 10.78 -23.54
CA ARG A 227 9.16 11.12 -22.16
C ARG A 227 8.62 12.54 -21.98
N HIS A 228 9.11 13.48 -22.78
CA HIS A 228 8.83 14.91 -22.58
C HIS A 228 8.05 15.57 -23.69
N CYS A 229 8.13 15.09 -24.95
CA CYS A 229 7.43 15.68 -26.08
C CYS A 229 6.17 14.91 -26.47
N GLN A 230 6.25 13.58 -26.57
CA GLN A 230 5.14 12.74 -26.99
C GLN A 230 3.84 12.95 -26.18
N PRO A 231 3.85 13.15 -24.83
CA PRO A 231 2.65 13.39 -24.05
C PRO A 231 1.86 14.67 -24.44
N TRP A 232 2.47 15.60 -25.14
CA TRP A 232 1.79 16.82 -25.58
C TRP A 232 0.90 16.63 -26.78
N PHE A 233 1.21 15.62 -27.60
CA PHE A 233 0.45 15.29 -28.80
C PHE A 233 -0.75 14.40 -28.52
N THR A 234 -1.01 14.04 -27.27
CA THR A 234 -2.25 13.35 -26.86
C THR A 234 -3.45 14.27 -27.06
N ARG A 235 -4.59 13.68 -27.47
CA ARG A 235 -5.82 14.41 -27.83
C ARG A 235 -6.26 15.43 -26.78
N GLU A 236 -6.13 15.10 -25.51
CA GLU A 236 -6.55 15.93 -24.39
C GLU A 236 -5.66 17.18 -24.15
N ARG A 237 -4.35 17.08 -24.43
CA ARG A 237 -3.39 18.17 -24.12
C ARG A 237 -3.01 18.99 -25.34
N ARG A 238 -3.27 18.52 -26.54
CA ARG A 238 -2.82 19.12 -27.80
C ARG A 238 -3.35 20.55 -28.00
N ALA A 239 -4.62 20.78 -27.74
CA ALA A 239 -5.23 22.10 -27.92
C ALA A 239 -4.60 23.13 -26.97
N PHE A 240 -4.48 22.82 -25.68
CA PHE A 240 -3.84 23.70 -24.69
C PHE A 240 -2.39 24.02 -25.09
N THR A 241 -1.61 23.01 -25.44
CA THR A 241 -0.21 23.16 -25.84
C THR A 241 -0.07 24.11 -27.03
N LEU A 242 -0.93 23.96 -28.05
CA LEU A 242 -0.93 24.81 -29.22
C LEU A 242 -1.23 26.26 -28.84
N TYR A 243 -2.33 26.50 -28.11
CA TYR A 243 -2.71 27.86 -27.69
C TYR A 243 -1.65 28.53 -26.80
N TRP A 244 -1.02 27.77 -25.91
CA TRP A 244 0.02 28.27 -25.05
C TRP A 244 1.27 28.70 -25.84
N PHE A 245 1.73 27.88 -26.79
CA PHE A 245 2.87 28.25 -27.65
C PHE A 245 2.52 29.38 -28.61
N MET A 246 1.29 29.47 -29.12
CA MET A 246 0.84 30.62 -29.94
C MET A 246 0.86 31.89 -29.10
N ALA A 247 0.31 31.89 -27.90
CA ALA A 247 0.33 33.04 -27.01
C ALA A 247 1.77 33.49 -26.68
N LEU A 248 2.65 32.54 -26.34
CA LEU A 248 4.06 32.81 -26.08
C LEU A 248 4.74 33.44 -27.31
N ALA A 249 4.55 32.85 -28.49
CA ALA A 249 5.14 33.31 -29.75
C ALA A 249 4.65 34.73 -30.08
N THR A 250 3.35 35.04 -29.89
CA THR A 250 2.79 36.36 -30.13
C THR A 250 3.43 37.40 -29.20
N ILE A 251 3.53 37.11 -27.90
CA ILE A 251 4.14 38.02 -26.93
C ILE A 251 5.62 38.25 -27.26
N LEU A 252 6.37 37.18 -27.56
CA LEU A 252 7.79 37.27 -27.93
C LEU A 252 7.98 38.04 -29.22
N LEU A 253 7.11 37.87 -30.23
CA LEU A 253 7.19 38.55 -31.50
C LEU A 253 7.03 40.06 -31.30
N VAL A 254 6.11 40.49 -30.44
CA VAL A 254 5.93 41.91 -30.12
C VAL A 254 7.14 42.47 -29.35
N LEU A 255 7.60 41.75 -28.32
CA LEU A 255 8.74 42.18 -27.48
C LEU A 255 10.08 42.21 -28.21
N CYS A 256 10.28 41.32 -29.21
CA CYS A 256 11.49 41.23 -30.02
C CYS A 256 11.39 41.99 -31.35
N ALA A 257 10.26 42.64 -31.63
CA ALA A 257 10.07 43.37 -32.88
C ALA A 257 11.06 44.56 -33.02
N PRO A 258 11.49 44.85 -34.23
CA PRO A 258 12.42 45.96 -34.48
C PRO A 258 11.77 47.34 -34.35
N TYR A 259 10.43 47.42 -34.26
CA TYR A 259 9.66 48.63 -34.13
C TYR A 259 9.51 49.01 -32.65
N GLU A 260 9.67 50.30 -32.34
CA GLU A 260 9.46 50.82 -30.97
C GLU A 260 7.96 50.78 -30.63
N ALA A 261 7.62 50.00 -29.63
CA ALA A 261 6.26 49.82 -29.10
C ALA A 261 6.13 50.56 -27.77
N ASP A 262 6.08 51.90 -27.84
CA ASP A 262 6.29 52.84 -26.72
C ASP A 262 5.44 52.60 -25.47
N TYR A 263 4.27 51.98 -25.57
CA TYR A 263 3.36 51.80 -24.42
C TYR A 263 3.03 50.37 -24.09
N ILE A 264 3.35 49.40 -24.95
CA ILE A 264 2.87 48.03 -24.81
C ILE A 264 3.91 47.11 -24.14
N ALA A 265 5.21 47.37 -24.35
CA ALA A 265 6.28 46.47 -23.92
C ALA A 265 6.31 46.27 -22.40
N GLY A 266 6.11 47.33 -21.59
CA GLY A 266 6.12 47.27 -20.13
C GLY A 266 5.02 46.37 -19.55
N TYR A 267 3.87 46.27 -20.21
CA TYR A 267 2.75 45.41 -19.78
C TYR A 267 2.87 43.97 -20.23
N LEU A 268 3.59 43.70 -21.32
CA LEU A 268 3.74 42.34 -21.85
C LEU A 268 4.75 41.50 -21.07
N VAL A 269 5.75 42.10 -20.41
CA VAL A 269 6.73 41.38 -19.60
C VAL A 269 6.10 40.63 -18.43
N PRO A 270 5.23 41.20 -17.60
CA PRO A 270 4.49 40.46 -16.59
C PRO A 270 3.60 39.37 -17.16
N LEU A 271 3.01 39.58 -18.35
CA LEU A 271 2.17 38.55 -19.01
C LEU A 271 2.96 37.31 -19.39
N ILE A 272 4.21 37.45 -19.84
CA ILE A 272 5.10 36.30 -20.06
C ILE A 272 5.23 35.48 -18.78
N PHE A 273 5.43 36.12 -17.64
CA PHE A 273 5.59 35.43 -16.35
C PHE A 273 4.33 34.66 -15.97
N ILE A 274 3.16 35.26 -16.11
CA ILE A 274 1.87 34.62 -15.87
C ILE A 274 1.69 33.40 -16.81
N LEU A 275 2.03 33.57 -18.08
CA LEU A 275 1.92 32.47 -19.07
C LEU A 275 2.79 31.28 -18.69
N TYR A 276 4.00 31.51 -18.20
CA TYR A 276 4.88 30.46 -17.71
C TYR A 276 4.31 29.74 -16.47
N PHE A 277 3.74 30.46 -15.51
CA PHE A 277 3.09 29.85 -14.35
C PHE A 277 1.90 28.96 -14.74
N ILE A 278 1.07 29.41 -15.68
CA ILE A 278 -0.03 28.59 -16.21
C ILE A 278 0.52 27.33 -16.91
N GLY A 279 1.63 27.48 -17.65
CA GLY A 279 2.28 26.37 -18.38
C GLY A 279 2.84 25.26 -17.49
N ILE A 280 3.28 25.56 -16.25
CA ILE A 280 3.91 24.59 -15.35
C ILE A 280 3.00 23.36 -15.13
N SER A 281 1.70 23.57 -14.95
CA SER A 281 0.74 22.51 -14.64
C SER A 281 0.47 21.53 -15.79
N ARG A 282 0.73 21.92 -17.04
CA ARG A 282 0.33 21.17 -18.23
C ARG A 282 1.50 20.69 -19.10
N LEU A 283 2.57 21.49 -19.21
CA LEU A 283 3.68 21.23 -20.13
C LEU A 283 4.83 20.41 -19.54
N GLY A 284 4.89 20.32 -18.20
CA GLY A 284 5.93 19.57 -17.51
C GLY A 284 7.25 20.35 -17.33
N HIS A 285 8.02 19.92 -16.35
CA HIS A 285 9.14 20.66 -15.77
C HIS A 285 10.33 20.91 -16.71
N VAL A 286 10.68 19.94 -17.57
CA VAL A 286 11.87 20.08 -18.43
C VAL A 286 11.63 21.09 -19.55
N LEU A 287 10.44 21.04 -20.14
CA LEU A 287 10.12 21.84 -21.31
C LEU A 287 9.82 23.30 -20.96
N ILE A 288 9.23 23.55 -19.82
CA ILE A 288 9.09 24.91 -19.28
C ILE A 288 10.47 25.57 -19.10
N ARG A 289 11.47 24.84 -18.59
CA ARG A 289 12.82 25.37 -18.42
C ARG A 289 13.51 25.65 -19.76
N ILE A 290 13.40 24.73 -20.72
CA ILE A 290 13.96 24.93 -22.06
C ILE A 290 13.27 26.09 -22.76
N SER A 291 11.94 26.13 -22.73
CA SER A 291 11.16 27.20 -23.33
C SER A 291 11.51 28.56 -22.68
N TRP A 292 11.65 28.59 -21.34
CA TRP A 292 12.10 29.82 -20.65
C TRP A 292 13.50 30.24 -21.09
N SER A 293 14.46 29.31 -21.19
CA SER A 293 15.83 29.62 -21.64
C SER A 293 15.85 30.22 -23.06
N VAL A 294 14.99 29.66 -23.96
CA VAL A 294 14.85 30.17 -25.32
C VAL A 294 14.18 31.57 -25.30
N SER A 295 13.09 31.75 -24.56
CA SER A 295 12.42 33.03 -24.48
C SER A 295 13.32 34.12 -23.88
N ALA A 296 14.03 33.79 -22.79
CA ALA A 296 14.97 34.73 -22.17
C ALA A 296 16.13 35.07 -23.13
N PHE A 297 16.62 34.08 -23.93
CA PHE A 297 17.61 34.37 -24.96
C PHE A 297 17.09 35.35 -26.00
N LEU A 298 15.87 35.16 -26.52
CA LEU A 298 15.29 36.04 -27.51
C LEU A 298 15.08 37.46 -26.95
N LEU A 299 14.54 37.56 -25.73
CA LEU A 299 14.34 38.86 -25.05
C LEU A 299 15.64 39.63 -24.82
N VAL A 300 16.73 38.95 -24.50
CA VAL A 300 18.01 39.57 -24.19
C VAL A 300 18.81 39.82 -25.50
N ALA A 301 18.67 38.96 -26.53
CA ALA A 301 19.33 39.14 -27.82
C ALA A 301 18.66 40.22 -28.67
N TYR A 302 17.33 40.32 -28.67
CA TYR A 302 16.52 41.30 -29.38
C TYR A 302 15.89 42.27 -28.37
N ASN A 303 16.71 43.06 -27.70
CA ASN A 303 16.38 43.72 -26.45
C ASN A 303 15.76 45.11 -26.59
N ARG A 304 15.51 45.62 -27.79
CA ARG A 304 15.03 47.01 -27.98
C ARG A 304 13.78 47.32 -27.15
N ASN A 305 12.73 46.55 -27.32
CA ASN A 305 11.48 46.75 -26.59
C ASN A 305 11.56 46.22 -25.14
N PHE A 306 12.33 45.16 -24.89
CA PHE A 306 12.51 44.60 -23.54
C PHE A 306 13.27 45.55 -22.61
N LEU A 307 14.28 46.29 -23.13
CA LEU A 307 15.07 47.26 -22.41
C LEU A 307 14.62 48.72 -22.67
N GLN A 308 13.40 48.90 -23.21
CA GLN A 308 12.87 50.23 -23.43
C GLN A 308 12.76 51.03 -22.13
N GLY A 309 13.26 52.26 -22.12
CA GLY A 309 13.34 53.12 -20.94
C GLY A 309 14.54 52.81 -20.01
N VAL A 310 15.37 51.80 -20.33
CA VAL A 310 16.61 51.51 -19.60
C VAL A 310 17.73 52.38 -20.17
N GLN A 311 17.94 53.55 -19.58
CA GLN A 311 18.96 54.51 -20.03
C GLN A 311 20.17 54.55 -19.10
N THR A 312 20.03 54.09 -17.85
CA THR A 312 21.07 54.15 -16.84
C THR A 312 21.51 52.75 -16.40
N GLU A 313 22.72 52.66 -15.84
CA GLU A 313 23.25 51.41 -15.26
C GLU A 313 22.35 50.89 -14.12
N TYR A 314 21.73 51.73 -13.32
CA TYR A 314 20.83 51.37 -12.25
C TYR A 314 19.57 50.66 -12.78
N SER A 315 18.97 51.22 -13.86
CA SER A 315 17.78 50.62 -14.47
C SER A 315 18.10 49.26 -15.12
N LEU A 316 19.28 49.10 -15.72
CA LEU A 316 19.74 47.82 -16.27
C LEU A 316 19.93 46.77 -15.18
N SER A 317 20.61 47.17 -14.07
CA SER A 317 20.81 46.28 -12.92
C SER A 317 19.48 45.83 -12.33
N PHE A 318 18.48 46.71 -12.28
CA PHE A 318 17.13 46.38 -11.82
C PHE A 318 16.46 45.34 -12.73
N VAL A 319 16.48 45.54 -14.05
CA VAL A 319 15.87 44.57 -15.01
C VAL A 319 16.54 43.20 -14.94
N LEU A 320 17.88 43.14 -14.85
CA LEU A 320 18.60 41.88 -14.68
C LEU A 320 18.26 41.19 -13.33
N SER A 321 18.10 41.97 -12.26
CA SER A 321 17.65 41.46 -10.96
C SER A 321 16.26 40.82 -11.06
N VAL A 322 15.32 41.49 -11.75
CA VAL A 322 13.97 40.93 -11.97
C VAL A 322 14.01 39.64 -12.78
N LEU A 323 14.80 39.60 -13.86
CA LEU A 323 14.95 38.43 -14.71
C LEU A 323 15.53 37.25 -13.94
N ILE A 324 16.56 37.46 -13.10
CA ILE A 324 17.16 36.43 -12.25
C ILE A 324 16.18 35.96 -11.21
N SER A 325 15.51 36.86 -10.50
CA SER A 325 14.55 36.58 -9.46
C SER A 325 13.38 35.73 -10.00
N PHE A 326 12.83 36.15 -11.15
CA PHE A 326 11.78 35.40 -11.82
C PHE A 326 12.25 33.98 -12.21
N THR A 327 13.46 33.85 -12.75
CA THR A 327 14.01 32.54 -13.12
C THR A 327 14.13 31.62 -11.92
N ILE A 328 14.57 32.13 -10.79
CA ILE A 328 14.67 31.38 -9.54
C ILE A 328 13.28 30.95 -9.07
N CYS A 329 12.31 31.89 -9.04
CA CYS A 329 10.92 31.59 -8.69
C CYS A 329 10.33 30.53 -9.62
N LEU A 330 10.53 30.66 -10.93
CA LEU A 330 10.06 29.69 -11.92
C LEU A 330 10.65 28.30 -11.66
N PHE A 331 11.96 28.19 -11.40
CA PHE A 331 12.62 26.92 -11.15
C PHE A 331 12.14 26.27 -9.85
N TYR A 332 11.94 27.02 -8.79
CA TYR A 332 11.37 26.51 -7.54
C TYR A 332 9.92 26.08 -7.72
N MET A 333 9.10 26.84 -8.42
CA MET A 333 7.70 26.45 -8.68
C MET A 333 7.62 25.16 -9.52
N VAL A 334 8.48 25.04 -10.52
CA VAL A 334 8.59 23.81 -11.34
C VAL A 334 9.01 22.60 -10.49
N ASP A 335 9.94 22.80 -9.54
CA ASP A 335 10.40 21.74 -8.64
C ASP A 335 9.29 21.33 -7.65
N ILE A 336 8.64 22.29 -7.02
CA ILE A 336 7.51 22.05 -6.09
C ILE A 336 6.38 21.31 -6.81
N TYR A 337 6.01 21.77 -8.01
CA TYR A 337 4.97 21.11 -8.79
C TYR A 337 5.35 19.65 -9.15
N GLY A 338 6.59 19.44 -9.57
CA GLY A 338 7.10 18.09 -9.86
C GLY A 338 7.13 17.18 -8.63
N GLN A 339 7.45 17.70 -7.45
CA GLN A 339 7.39 16.97 -6.19
C GLN A 339 5.93 16.62 -5.83
N ASN A 340 5.02 17.57 -5.92
CA ASN A 340 3.61 17.36 -5.65
C ASN A 340 2.98 16.31 -6.57
N GLU A 341 3.30 16.33 -7.86
CA GLU A 341 2.83 15.30 -8.80
C GLU A 341 3.36 13.89 -8.43
N ARG A 342 4.62 13.78 -8.03
CA ARG A 342 5.17 12.50 -7.55
C ARG A 342 4.52 12.02 -6.26
N ILE A 343 4.23 12.95 -5.34
CA ILE A 343 3.52 12.65 -4.11
C ILE A 343 2.12 12.15 -4.44
N LYS A 344 1.38 12.83 -5.33
CA LYS A 344 0.05 12.40 -5.78
C LYS A 344 0.06 11.01 -6.40
N LEU A 345 1.05 10.72 -7.27
CA LEU A 345 1.19 9.38 -7.86
C LEU A 345 1.45 8.31 -6.78
N ARG A 346 2.36 8.58 -5.84
CA ARG A 346 2.61 7.67 -4.70
C ARG A 346 1.38 7.47 -3.83
N TRP A 347 0.66 8.55 -3.51
CA TRP A 347 -0.60 8.47 -2.78
C TRP A 347 -1.66 7.67 -3.53
N ARG A 348 -1.71 7.80 -4.86
CA ARG A 348 -2.61 7.02 -5.71
C ARG A 348 -2.24 5.54 -5.69
N ASP A 349 -0.96 5.21 -5.82
CA ASP A 349 -0.46 3.83 -5.75
C ASP A 349 -0.71 3.24 -4.35
N GLN A 350 -0.39 3.98 -3.28
CA GLN A 350 -0.68 3.58 -1.90
C GLN A 350 -2.19 3.45 -1.62
N ALA A 351 -3.03 4.28 -2.26
CA ALA A 351 -4.50 4.16 -2.13
C ALA A 351 -5.08 2.92 -2.83
N GLN A 352 -4.32 2.25 -3.70
CA GLN A 352 -4.70 1.03 -4.40
C GLN A 352 -4.16 -0.25 -3.74
N GLU A 353 -3.33 -0.14 -2.71
CA GLU A 353 -2.79 -1.27 -1.96
C GLU A 353 -3.30 -1.25 -0.51
N ASP A 354 -3.43 -2.42 0.07
CA ASP A 354 -3.68 -2.56 1.50
C ASP A 354 -2.37 -2.36 2.26
N PRO A 355 -2.31 -1.42 3.22
CA PRO A 355 -1.06 -1.04 3.88
C PRO A 355 -0.42 -2.15 4.73
N LEU A 356 -1.18 -3.16 5.16
CA LEU A 356 -0.70 -4.25 6.00
C LEU A 356 -0.22 -5.44 5.17
N THR A 357 -0.98 -5.84 4.16
CA THR A 357 -0.65 -7.00 3.33
C THR A 357 0.18 -6.66 2.11
N GLY A 358 0.15 -5.40 1.63
CA GLY A 358 0.76 -4.98 0.37
C GLY A 358 0.06 -5.55 -0.88
N LEU A 359 -1.14 -6.10 -0.72
CA LEU A 359 -1.94 -6.61 -1.84
C LEU A 359 -2.84 -5.50 -2.40
N PRO A 360 -3.14 -5.54 -3.72
CA PRO A 360 -4.09 -4.64 -4.33
C PRO A 360 -5.46 -4.71 -3.64
N ASN A 361 -6.06 -3.56 -3.38
CA ASN A 361 -7.35 -3.45 -2.69
C ASN A 361 -8.53 -3.32 -3.66
N LEU A 362 -9.75 -3.12 -3.14
CA LEU A 362 -10.98 -2.97 -3.93
C LEU A 362 -10.90 -1.83 -4.95
N ARG A 363 -10.24 -0.71 -4.63
CA ARG A 363 -10.04 0.41 -5.58
C ARG A 363 -9.16 0.02 -6.76
N ALA A 364 -8.16 -0.81 -6.50
CA ALA A 364 -7.32 -1.37 -7.57
C ALA A 364 -8.13 -2.29 -8.48
N LEU A 365 -9.02 -3.12 -7.91
CA LEU A 365 -9.96 -3.96 -8.67
C LEU A 365 -10.85 -3.13 -9.59
N GLU A 366 -11.50 -2.08 -9.09
CA GLU A 366 -12.33 -1.19 -9.91
C GLU A 366 -11.57 -0.56 -11.07
N CYS A 367 -10.30 -0.16 -10.82
CA CYS A 367 -9.44 0.37 -11.88
C CYS A 367 -9.00 -0.70 -12.89
N TYR A 368 -8.81 -1.92 -12.44
CA TYR A 368 -8.42 -3.05 -13.27
C TYR A 368 -9.54 -3.46 -14.24
N LEU A 369 -10.75 -3.60 -13.74
CA LEU A 369 -11.92 -4.00 -14.52
C LEU A 369 -12.36 -2.97 -15.59
N ARG A 370 -11.95 -1.70 -15.43
CA ARG A 370 -12.21 -0.67 -16.46
C ARG A 370 -11.38 -0.84 -17.73
N GLN A 371 -10.35 -1.68 -17.73
CA GLN A 371 -9.43 -1.81 -18.85
C GLN A 371 -9.85 -2.89 -19.86
N ASP A 372 -10.65 -3.86 -19.46
CA ASP A 372 -11.09 -4.97 -20.32
C ASP A 372 -12.50 -5.44 -19.90
N ALA A 373 -13.23 -6.08 -20.80
CA ALA A 373 -14.68 -6.29 -20.64
C ALA A 373 -15.12 -7.72 -20.29
N ASP A 374 -14.23 -8.73 -20.29
CA ASP A 374 -14.62 -10.13 -20.06
C ASP A 374 -13.63 -10.83 -19.11
N PHE A 375 -14.02 -10.90 -17.84
CA PHE A 375 -13.28 -11.60 -16.79
C PHE A 375 -14.17 -12.49 -15.95
N VAL A 376 -13.57 -13.50 -15.33
CA VAL A 376 -14.19 -14.21 -14.20
C VAL A 376 -13.65 -13.60 -12.91
N ILE A 377 -14.57 -13.15 -12.07
CA ILE A 377 -14.27 -12.67 -10.72
C ILE A 377 -14.61 -13.79 -9.75
N SER A 378 -13.68 -14.12 -8.87
CA SER A 378 -13.84 -15.16 -7.86
C SER A 378 -13.53 -14.63 -6.47
N SER A 379 -14.42 -14.93 -5.51
CA SER A 379 -14.15 -14.77 -4.08
C SER A 379 -13.56 -16.09 -3.55
N LEU A 380 -12.32 -16.03 -3.07
CA LEU A 380 -11.63 -17.11 -2.37
C LEU A 380 -11.74 -16.87 -0.87
N ARG A 381 -12.53 -17.66 -0.18
CA ARG A 381 -12.72 -17.58 1.27
C ARG A 381 -11.79 -18.54 2.02
N ILE A 382 -11.26 -18.05 3.13
CA ILE A 382 -10.50 -18.84 4.08
C ILE A 382 -11.42 -19.10 5.28
N ALA A 383 -12.08 -20.28 5.31
CA ALA A 383 -13.21 -20.54 6.20
C ALA A 383 -12.86 -20.41 7.68
N ASN A 384 -11.71 -20.92 8.11
CA ASN A 384 -11.29 -20.90 9.52
C ASN A 384 -10.38 -19.72 9.90
N LEU A 385 -10.14 -18.72 9.01
CA LEU A 385 -9.23 -17.62 9.28
C LEU A 385 -9.71 -16.70 10.41
N ASP A 386 -11.01 -16.47 10.52
CA ASP A 386 -11.60 -15.62 11.56
C ASP A 386 -11.42 -16.25 12.94
N PHE A 387 -11.65 -17.56 13.06
CA PHE A 387 -11.39 -18.31 14.27
C PHE A 387 -9.90 -18.23 14.66
N LEU A 388 -9.01 -18.56 13.73
CA LEU A 388 -7.56 -18.52 13.98
C LEU A 388 -7.06 -17.10 14.32
N SER A 389 -7.61 -16.08 13.68
CA SER A 389 -7.19 -14.70 13.94
C SER A 389 -7.61 -14.17 15.31
N ARG A 390 -8.69 -14.69 15.89
CA ARG A 390 -9.08 -14.39 17.29
C ARG A 390 -8.09 -14.99 18.29
N HIS A 391 -7.51 -16.16 17.98
CA HIS A 391 -6.52 -16.83 18.83
C HIS A 391 -5.11 -16.25 18.70
N TYR A 392 -4.67 -16.02 17.45
CA TYR A 392 -3.28 -15.65 17.14
C TYR A 392 -3.10 -14.15 16.82
N GLY A 393 -4.19 -13.39 16.82
CA GLY A 393 -4.18 -11.96 16.57
C GLY A 393 -4.22 -11.56 15.09
N MET A 394 -4.42 -10.27 14.85
CA MET A 394 -4.63 -9.72 13.51
C MET A 394 -3.42 -9.91 12.57
N MET A 395 -2.20 -9.88 13.11
CA MET A 395 -0.97 -10.04 12.30
C MET A 395 -0.85 -11.44 11.67
N MET A 396 -1.41 -12.47 12.31
CA MET A 396 -1.50 -13.80 11.72
C MET A 396 -2.36 -13.80 10.46
N ARG A 397 -3.52 -13.13 10.49
CA ARG A 397 -4.38 -12.96 9.29
C ARG A 397 -3.64 -12.32 8.13
N VAL A 398 -2.90 -11.24 8.40
CA VAL A 398 -2.06 -10.55 7.40
C VAL A 398 -1.04 -11.51 6.80
N HIS A 399 -0.32 -12.22 7.65
CA HIS A 399 0.72 -13.15 7.23
C HIS A 399 0.17 -14.34 6.41
N CYS A 400 -0.97 -14.91 6.82
CA CYS A 400 -1.64 -15.96 6.06
C CYS A 400 -2.02 -15.48 4.66
N LYS A 401 -2.63 -14.30 4.53
CA LYS A 401 -2.98 -13.71 3.23
C LYS A 401 -1.75 -13.48 2.35
N GLN A 402 -0.64 -13.01 2.91
CA GLN A 402 0.63 -12.84 2.18
C GLN A 402 1.20 -14.19 1.71
N GLN A 403 1.17 -15.21 2.55
CA GLN A 403 1.61 -16.56 2.16
C GLN A 403 0.73 -17.15 1.05
N ILE A 404 -0.59 -17.01 1.15
CA ILE A 404 -1.53 -17.47 0.11
C ILE A 404 -1.24 -16.76 -1.21
N ALA A 405 -1.10 -15.44 -1.18
CA ALA A 405 -0.76 -14.65 -2.35
C ALA A 405 0.58 -15.10 -2.99
N SER A 406 1.60 -15.37 -2.18
CA SER A 406 2.89 -15.85 -2.67
C SER A 406 2.80 -17.21 -3.36
N LYS A 407 1.89 -18.09 -2.89
CA LYS A 407 1.66 -19.42 -3.46
C LYS A 407 0.79 -19.39 -4.73
N LEU A 408 -0.14 -18.42 -4.82
CA LEU A 408 -1.01 -18.25 -5.98
C LEU A 408 -0.31 -17.52 -7.13
N ARG A 409 0.55 -16.53 -6.88
CA ARG A 409 1.24 -15.73 -7.91
C ARG A 409 1.88 -16.55 -9.04
N PRO A 410 2.58 -17.69 -8.78
CA PRO A 410 3.15 -18.50 -9.85
C PRO A 410 2.12 -19.19 -10.77
N LEU A 411 0.85 -19.28 -10.33
CA LEU A 411 -0.25 -19.91 -11.07
C LEU A 411 -1.08 -18.88 -11.85
N LEU A 412 -0.84 -17.59 -11.63
CA LEU A 412 -1.52 -16.50 -12.31
C LEU A 412 -0.89 -16.25 -13.67
N GLY A 413 -1.73 -16.09 -14.70
CA GLY A 413 -1.33 -15.70 -16.04
C GLY A 413 -1.16 -14.18 -16.19
N GLU A 414 -0.80 -13.72 -17.39
CA GLU A 414 -0.57 -12.29 -17.68
C GLU A 414 -1.81 -11.39 -17.49
N ARG A 415 -3.01 -11.98 -17.56
CA ARG A 415 -4.30 -11.29 -17.39
C ARG A 415 -5.00 -11.66 -16.07
N ASP A 416 -4.31 -12.31 -15.17
CA ASP A 416 -4.87 -12.65 -13.86
C ASP A 416 -4.30 -11.72 -12.81
N GLU A 417 -5.12 -11.35 -11.82
CA GLU A 417 -4.68 -10.52 -10.72
C GLU A 417 -5.38 -10.93 -9.41
N LEU A 418 -4.67 -10.73 -8.30
CA LEU A 418 -5.15 -11.04 -6.96
C LEU A 418 -5.38 -9.74 -6.19
N PHE A 419 -6.57 -9.62 -5.58
CA PHE A 419 -6.97 -8.47 -4.77
C PHE A 419 -7.34 -8.89 -3.36
N GLN A 420 -7.19 -7.97 -2.42
CA GLN A 420 -7.61 -8.17 -1.05
C GLN A 420 -8.95 -7.51 -0.78
N LEU A 421 -9.85 -8.26 -0.13
CA LEU A 421 -11.04 -7.72 0.53
C LEU A 421 -10.85 -7.65 2.06
N PRO A 422 -11.63 -6.79 2.75
CA PRO A 422 -11.77 -6.88 4.20
C PRO A 422 -12.24 -8.28 4.63
N GLY A 423 -11.87 -8.69 5.85
CA GLY A 423 -12.28 -10.01 6.38
C GLY A 423 -11.41 -11.17 5.91
N SER A 424 -12.02 -12.33 5.71
CA SER A 424 -11.34 -13.63 5.45
C SER A 424 -11.21 -13.95 3.97
N GLU A 425 -11.46 -13.00 3.08
CA GLU A 425 -11.54 -13.22 1.64
C GLU A 425 -10.38 -12.61 0.89
N LEU A 426 -10.09 -13.23 -0.25
CA LEU A 426 -9.25 -12.72 -1.34
C LEU A 426 -10.06 -12.77 -2.63
N LEU A 427 -9.88 -11.81 -3.52
CA LEU A 427 -10.49 -11.84 -4.84
C LEU A 427 -9.45 -12.22 -5.89
N LEU A 428 -9.86 -13.09 -6.80
CA LEU A 428 -9.10 -13.45 -8.00
C LEU A 428 -9.86 -12.99 -9.23
N VAL A 429 -9.20 -12.24 -10.10
CA VAL A 429 -9.69 -11.94 -11.43
C VAL A 429 -8.93 -12.83 -12.39
N LEU A 430 -9.65 -13.68 -13.11
CA LEU A 430 -9.09 -14.68 -14.00
C LEU A 430 -9.53 -14.41 -15.46
N GLY A 431 -8.56 -14.28 -16.32
CA GLY A 431 -8.77 -14.18 -17.77
C GLY A 431 -8.39 -15.48 -18.50
N GLY A 432 -8.65 -15.54 -19.80
CA GLY A 432 -8.23 -16.66 -20.66
C GLY A 432 -9.15 -17.90 -20.62
N PRO A 433 -8.70 -19.04 -21.12
CA PRO A 433 -9.52 -20.24 -21.24
C PRO A 433 -9.71 -20.93 -19.89
N GLU A 434 -10.91 -21.53 -19.69
CA GLU A 434 -11.29 -22.37 -18.57
C GLU A 434 -10.95 -21.80 -17.16
N PRO A 435 -11.36 -20.56 -16.83
CA PRO A 435 -10.99 -19.93 -15.57
C PRO A 435 -11.56 -20.67 -14.35
N SER A 436 -12.72 -21.32 -14.48
CA SER A 436 -13.35 -22.11 -13.42
C SER A 436 -12.56 -23.39 -13.07
N ALA A 437 -12.04 -24.09 -14.08
CA ALA A 437 -11.19 -25.27 -13.85
C ALA A 437 -9.87 -24.90 -13.18
N ARG A 438 -9.26 -23.80 -13.61
CA ARG A 438 -8.05 -23.25 -12.98
C ARG A 438 -8.28 -22.85 -11.52
N LEU A 439 -9.42 -22.23 -11.22
CA LEU A 439 -9.82 -21.89 -9.86
C LEU A 439 -9.97 -23.15 -9.00
N GLY A 440 -10.62 -24.20 -9.50
CA GLY A 440 -10.74 -25.49 -8.82
C GLY A 440 -9.39 -26.08 -8.47
N HIS A 441 -8.45 -26.06 -9.39
CA HIS A 441 -7.08 -26.53 -9.16
C HIS A 441 -6.36 -25.69 -8.08
N MET A 442 -6.52 -24.35 -8.10
CA MET A 442 -5.94 -23.46 -7.09
C MET A 442 -6.49 -23.74 -5.69
N VAL A 443 -7.81 -23.92 -5.55
CA VAL A 443 -8.46 -24.24 -4.27
C VAL A 443 -8.03 -25.62 -3.76
N ALA A 444 -8.01 -26.62 -4.60
CA ALA A 444 -7.53 -27.96 -4.24
C ALA A 444 -6.07 -27.93 -3.77
N MET A 445 -5.20 -27.23 -4.50
CA MET A 445 -3.79 -27.06 -4.12
C MET A 445 -3.65 -26.36 -2.76
N LEU A 446 -4.43 -25.30 -2.48
CA LEU A 446 -4.36 -24.59 -1.21
C LEU A 446 -4.84 -25.45 -0.04
N ASN A 447 -5.91 -26.26 -0.20
CA ASN A 447 -6.43 -27.16 0.83
C ASN A 447 -5.43 -28.29 1.20
N HIS A 448 -4.51 -28.64 0.31
CA HIS A 448 -3.44 -29.61 0.58
C HIS A 448 -2.16 -28.99 1.13
N LYS A 449 -2.05 -27.66 1.21
CA LYS A 449 -0.84 -26.95 1.66
C LYS A 449 -0.92 -26.61 3.14
N LYS A 450 0.20 -26.82 3.82
CA LYS A 450 0.40 -26.35 5.20
C LYS A 450 0.94 -24.92 5.19
N PHE A 451 0.44 -24.13 6.12
CA PHE A 451 0.85 -22.74 6.34
C PHE A 451 1.60 -22.64 7.68
N SER A 452 2.44 -21.65 7.85
CA SER A 452 3.25 -21.52 9.06
C SER A 452 3.04 -20.18 9.74
N TRP A 453 2.97 -20.20 11.07
CA TRP A 453 2.95 -19.01 11.92
C TRP A 453 3.77 -19.27 13.19
N HIS A 454 4.82 -18.45 13.44
CA HIS A 454 5.71 -18.60 14.62
C HIS A 454 6.11 -20.04 14.95
N ASN A 455 6.63 -20.79 13.96
CA ASN A 455 7.02 -22.21 14.05
C ASN A 455 5.87 -23.22 14.27
N GLN A 456 4.62 -22.75 14.27
CA GLN A 456 3.45 -23.64 14.29
C GLN A 456 2.94 -23.85 12.87
N THR A 457 2.43 -25.05 12.60
CA THR A 457 1.79 -25.38 11.33
C THR A 457 0.30 -25.12 11.44
N LEU A 458 -0.24 -24.30 10.53
CA LEU A 458 -1.66 -24.02 10.43
C LEU A 458 -2.25 -24.76 9.22
N GLU A 459 -3.39 -25.38 9.43
CA GLU A 459 -4.23 -25.92 8.35
C GLU A 459 -5.34 -24.91 8.07
N LEU A 460 -5.35 -24.39 6.85
CA LEU A 460 -6.35 -23.43 6.38
C LEU A 460 -7.34 -24.15 5.47
N GLU A 461 -8.60 -23.78 5.57
CA GLU A 461 -9.69 -24.33 4.78
C GLU A 461 -10.18 -23.32 3.76
N PHE A 462 -10.26 -23.72 2.49
CA PHE A 462 -10.57 -22.85 1.39
C PHE A 462 -11.80 -23.31 0.63
N GLY A 463 -12.72 -22.36 0.38
CA GLY A 463 -13.77 -22.48 -0.60
C GLY A 463 -13.74 -21.27 -1.53
N ALA A 464 -14.34 -21.38 -2.70
CA ALA A 464 -14.42 -20.28 -3.63
C ALA A 464 -15.77 -20.22 -4.34
N ALA A 465 -16.19 -19.01 -4.68
CA ALA A 465 -17.29 -18.75 -5.57
C ALA A 465 -16.83 -17.87 -6.73
N TRP A 466 -17.43 -18.03 -7.91
CA TRP A 466 -17.07 -17.24 -9.07
C TRP A 466 -18.28 -16.81 -9.89
N ALA A 467 -18.14 -15.68 -10.57
CA ALA A 467 -19.10 -15.14 -11.53
C ALA A 467 -18.36 -14.59 -12.76
N ARG A 468 -19.04 -14.55 -13.91
CA ARG A 468 -18.53 -13.90 -15.11
C ARG A 468 -18.99 -12.44 -15.12
N HIS A 469 -18.03 -11.53 -15.16
CA HIS A 469 -18.28 -10.10 -15.30
C HIS A 469 -18.35 -9.72 -16.78
N ARG A 470 -19.48 -9.15 -17.22
CA ARG A 470 -19.78 -8.89 -18.64
C ARG A 470 -19.58 -7.45 -19.09
N GLY A 471 -18.94 -6.60 -18.30
CA GLY A 471 -18.55 -5.25 -18.72
C GLY A 471 -18.89 -4.13 -17.72
N ILE A 472 -18.64 -2.88 -18.14
CA ILE A 472 -18.65 -1.67 -17.30
C ILE A 472 -20.06 -1.31 -16.75
N GLU A 473 -21.12 -1.82 -17.34
CA GLU A 473 -22.51 -1.52 -16.97
C GLU A 473 -23.02 -2.39 -15.81
N GLU A 474 -22.31 -3.45 -15.44
CA GLU A 474 -22.69 -4.35 -14.38
C GLU A 474 -22.24 -3.79 -13.00
N ASP A 475 -23.17 -3.68 -12.05
CA ASP A 475 -22.83 -3.18 -10.71
C ASP A 475 -21.99 -4.21 -9.96
N LEU A 476 -20.72 -3.88 -9.74
CA LEU A 476 -19.73 -4.74 -9.09
C LEU A 476 -20.06 -5.04 -7.63
N HIS A 477 -20.61 -4.07 -6.89
CA HIS A 477 -20.82 -4.22 -5.45
C HIS A 477 -21.86 -5.27 -5.07
N PRO A 478 -23.05 -5.35 -5.68
CA PRO A 478 -23.99 -6.44 -5.44
C PRO A 478 -23.40 -7.81 -5.80
N MET A 479 -22.70 -7.93 -6.93
CA MET A 479 -22.04 -9.17 -7.34
C MET A 479 -21.01 -9.62 -6.32
N LEU A 480 -20.17 -8.72 -5.79
CA LEU A 480 -19.19 -9.05 -4.75
C LEU A 480 -19.86 -9.53 -3.46
N GLY A 481 -20.99 -8.92 -3.09
CA GLY A 481 -21.80 -9.37 -1.94
C GLY A 481 -22.33 -10.79 -2.12
N GLN A 482 -22.86 -11.10 -3.29
CA GLN A 482 -23.37 -12.44 -3.64
C GLN A 482 -22.22 -13.48 -3.69
N LEU A 483 -21.07 -13.10 -4.29
CA LEU A 483 -19.89 -13.96 -4.31
C LEU A 483 -19.32 -14.22 -2.92
N SER A 484 -19.32 -13.23 -2.04
CA SER A 484 -18.89 -13.38 -0.65
C SER A 484 -19.75 -14.39 0.08
N TRP A 485 -21.08 -14.24 -0.01
CA TRP A 485 -22.01 -15.18 0.58
C TRP A 485 -21.85 -16.61 0.03
N LEU A 486 -21.78 -16.75 -1.30
CA LEU A 486 -21.62 -18.06 -1.95
C LEU A 486 -20.27 -18.71 -1.60
N SER A 487 -19.21 -17.92 -1.43
CA SER A 487 -17.89 -18.41 -1.02
C SER A 487 -17.87 -18.90 0.44
N GLU A 488 -18.75 -18.35 1.29
CA GLU A 488 -18.97 -18.85 2.66
C GLU A 488 -19.57 -20.25 2.66
N GLN A 489 -20.61 -20.47 1.85
CA GLN A 489 -21.19 -21.80 1.66
C GLN A 489 -20.18 -22.79 1.07
N ALA A 490 -19.41 -22.33 0.08
CA ALA A 490 -18.35 -23.14 -0.53
C ALA A 490 -17.23 -23.52 0.46
N GLY A 491 -16.97 -22.66 1.46
CA GLY A 491 -15.95 -22.89 2.51
C GLY A 491 -16.24 -24.12 3.36
N ASN A 492 -17.50 -24.31 3.75
CA ASN A 492 -17.93 -25.44 4.57
C ASN A 492 -17.77 -26.78 3.84
N GLY A 493 -17.88 -26.80 2.51
CA GLY A 493 -17.73 -28.00 1.67
C GLY A 493 -16.37 -28.13 0.98
N ARG A 494 -15.45 -27.17 1.14
CA ARG A 494 -14.17 -27.09 0.41
C ARG A 494 -14.35 -27.13 -1.11
N GLN A 495 -15.42 -26.49 -1.61
CA GLN A 495 -15.90 -26.58 -3.00
C GLN A 495 -15.69 -25.27 -3.75
N VAL A 496 -15.98 -25.31 -5.06
CA VAL A 496 -16.03 -24.14 -5.93
C VAL A 496 -17.42 -24.03 -6.54
N LEU A 497 -18.13 -22.94 -6.28
CA LEU A 497 -19.50 -22.70 -6.69
C LEU A 497 -19.58 -21.59 -7.74
N ALA A 498 -20.55 -21.69 -8.67
CA ALA A 498 -20.78 -20.70 -9.70
C ALA A 498 -22.02 -19.86 -9.34
N LEU A 499 -21.91 -18.53 -9.43
CA LEU A 499 -23.02 -17.63 -9.13
C LEU A 499 -24.14 -17.74 -10.18
N ASP A 500 -23.80 -17.91 -11.46
CA ASP A 500 -24.80 -18.00 -12.54
C ASP A 500 -25.82 -19.12 -12.35
N ALA A 501 -25.44 -20.20 -11.62
CA ALA A 501 -26.31 -21.33 -11.30
C ALA A 501 -27.19 -21.11 -10.05
N ALA A 502 -26.87 -20.09 -9.25
CA ALA A 502 -27.48 -19.87 -7.93
C ALA A 502 -28.09 -18.45 -7.76
N GLN A 503 -28.15 -17.64 -8.81
CA GLN A 503 -28.41 -16.20 -8.72
C GLN A 503 -29.78 -15.85 -8.10
N GLU A 504 -30.85 -16.59 -8.43
CA GLU A 504 -32.19 -16.37 -7.82
C GLU A 504 -32.17 -16.78 -6.34
N GLN A 505 -31.54 -17.90 -5.99
CA GLN A 505 -31.47 -18.38 -4.60
C GLN A 505 -30.65 -17.48 -3.69
N VAL A 506 -29.55 -16.91 -4.20
CA VAL A 506 -28.64 -16.04 -3.42
C VAL A 506 -29.28 -14.71 -3.07
N SER A 507 -30.04 -14.09 -3.99
CA SER A 507 -30.70 -12.81 -3.74
C SER A 507 -31.77 -12.93 -2.66
N ASP A 508 -32.59 -13.98 -2.74
CA ASP A 508 -33.68 -14.21 -1.80
C ASP A 508 -33.13 -14.60 -0.41
N GLN A 509 -32.13 -15.48 -0.35
CA GLN A 509 -31.54 -15.93 0.92
C GLN A 509 -30.78 -14.82 1.66
N THR A 510 -30.08 -13.95 0.95
CA THR A 510 -29.36 -12.82 1.59
C THR A 510 -30.35 -11.84 2.20
N SER A 511 -31.43 -11.53 1.50
CA SER A 511 -32.51 -10.67 1.99
C SER A 511 -33.25 -11.31 3.19
N GLU A 512 -33.44 -12.61 3.16
CA GLU A 512 -34.06 -13.37 4.24
C GLU A 512 -33.14 -13.45 5.49
N GLN A 513 -31.85 -13.66 5.34
CA GLN A 513 -30.90 -13.62 6.47
C GLN A 513 -30.84 -12.25 7.15
N VAL A 514 -30.84 -11.15 6.39
CA VAL A 514 -30.88 -9.80 6.96
C VAL A 514 -32.19 -9.57 7.71
N ARG A 515 -33.30 -10.06 7.18
CA ARG A 515 -34.59 -10.00 7.84
C ARG A 515 -34.62 -10.83 9.11
N MET A 516 -34.13 -12.07 9.07
CA MET A 516 -33.99 -12.94 10.24
C MET A 516 -33.11 -12.33 11.32
N LEU A 517 -31.94 -11.78 10.96
CA LEU A 517 -31.08 -11.09 11.92
C LEU A 517 -31.80 -9.92 12.61
N THR A 518 -32.55 -9.14 11.84
CA THR A 518 -33.32 -8.00 12.39
C THR A 518 -34.36 -8.51 13.38
N GLN A 519 -35.05 -9.63 13.06
CA GLN A 519 -35.99 -10.27 13.93
C GLN A 519 -35.35 -10.84 15.19
N VAL A 520 -34.20 -11.53 15.07
CA VAL A 520 -33.43 -12.04 16.21
C VAL A 520 -32.98 -10.90 17.14
N LYS A 521 -32.44 -9.82 16.59
CA LYS A 521 -32.04 -8.65 17.40
C LYS A 521 -33.23 -8.00 18.12
N ARG A 522 -34.40 -7.95 17.46
CA ARG A 522 -35.63 -7.45 18.05
C ARG A 522 -36.12 -8.35 19.17
N ALA A 523 -36.17 -9.67 18.97
CA ALA A 523 -36.59 -10.63 19.97
C ALA A 523 -35.64 -10.61 21.22
N LEU A 524 -34.33 -10.46 21.03
CA LEU A 524 -33.42 -10.26 22.15
C LEU A 524 -33.67 -8.95 22.92
N ASN A 525 -34.04 -7.86 22.25
CA ASN A 525 -34.37 -6.58 22.87
C ASN A 525 -35.70 -6.62 23.64
N GLU A 526 -36.69 -7.26 23.06
CA GLU A 526 -38.05 -7.37 23.59
C GLU A 526 -38.20 -8.55 24.58
N ARG A 527 -37.12 -9.35 24.78
CA ARG A 527 -37.07 -10.56 25.61
C ARG A 527 -38.07 -11.63 25.17
N ASP A 528 -38.29 -11.73 23.86
CA ASP A 528 -39.27 -12.64 23.24
C ASP A 528 -38.69 -14.06 23.04
N ILE A 529 -38.16 -14.62 24.14
CA ILE A 529 -37.63 -15.99 24.23
C ILE A 529 -38.59 -16.80 25.08
N VAL A 530 -38.92 -18.01 24.63
CA VAL A 530 -39.76 -18.92 25.37
C VAL A 530 -38.89 -20.10 25.85
N LEU A 531 -38.90 -20.35 27.14
CA LEU A 531 -38.16 -21.45 27.75
C LEU A 531 -39.04 -22.71 27.71
N TYR A 532 -38.47 -23.83 27.27
CA TYR A 532 -39.04 -25.16 27.27
C TYR A 532 -38.26 -26.03 28.23
N ALA A 533 -38.92 -26.97 28.89
CA ALA A 533 -38.30 -27.94 29.77
C ALA A 533 -38.48 -29.35 29.19
N GLN A 534 -37.39 -30.11 29.08
CA GLN A 534 -37.43 -31.51 28.70
C GLN A 534 -36.95 -32.39 29.84
N PRO A 535 -37.71 -33.44 30.24
CA PRO A 535 -37.32 -34.29 31.35
C PRO A 535 -36.12 -35.18 31.02
N ILE A 536 -35.21 -35.28 31.98
CA ILE A 536 -34.09 -36.21 32.03
C ILE A 536 -34.33 -37.09 33.29
N GLN A 537 -34.51 -38.41 33.12
CA GLN A 537 -34.94 -39.28 34.20
C GLN A 537 -34.08 -40.53 34.33
N ASN A 538 -33.88 -41.02 35.57
CA ASN A 538 -33.27 -42.30 35.86
C ASN A 538 -34.31 -43.45 35.72
N SER A 539 -33.90 -44.65 36.00
CA SER A 539 -34.81 -45.85 35.99
C SER A 539 -35.93 -45.81 36.99
N ALA A 540 -35.84 -44.98 38.06
CA ALA A 540 -36.88 -44.80 39.06
C ALA A 540 -37.88 -43.67 38.72
N GLY A 541 -37.64 -42.94 37.64
CA GLY A 541 -38.45 -41.80 37.22
C GLY A 541 -38.04 -40.48 37.91
N GLU A 542 -36.99 -40.47 38.72
CA GLU A 542 -36.44 -39.28 39.34
C GLU A 542 -35.47 -38.61 38.39
N GLY A 543 -35.37 -37.27 38.41
CA GLY A 543 -34.44 -36.58 37.52
C GLY A 543 -34.58 -35.07 37.55
N TYR A 544 -34.23 -34.45 36.48
CA TYR A 544 -34.17 -32.98 36.29
C TYR A 544 -34.63 -32.61 34.85
N HIS A 545 -34.61 -31.32 34.52
CA HIS A 545 -35.08 -30.86 33.24
C HIS A 545 -34.01 -30.06 32.50
N GLU A 546 -33.80 -30.35 31.24
CA GLU A 546 -33.04 -29.49 30.35
C GLU A 546 -33.88 -28.33 29.85
N ILE A 547 -33.29 -27.11 29.92
CA ILE A 547 -33.91 -25.88 29.41
C ILE A 547 -33.47 -25.70 27.95
N LEU A 548 -34.50 -25.83 27.09
CA LEU A 548 -34.38 -25.57 25.67
C LEU A 548 -35.06 -24.22 25.34
N THR A 549 -34.53 -23.52 24.35
CA THR A 549 -35.01 -22.19 23.99
C THR A 549 -35.76 -22.19 22.66
N ARG A 550 -36.79 -21.35 22.55
CA ARG A 550 -37.45 -21.00 21.29
C ARG A 550 -37.53 -19.47 21.22
N MET A 551 -37.35 -18.92 20.04
CA MET A 551 -37.41 -17.46 19.84
C MET A 551 -38.66 -17.07 19.12
N ARG A 552 -39.47 -16.16 19.70
CA ARG A 552 -40.70 -15.69 19.07
C ARG A 552 -40.38 -14.48 18.18
N CYS A 553 -40.59 -14.62 16.88
CA CYS A 553 -40.36 -13.58 15.91
C CYS A 553 -41.71 -13.17 15.26
N GLY A 554 -42.46 -12.35 15.93
CA GLY A 554 -43.84 -12.01 15.55
C GLY A 554 -44.77 -13.19 15.71
N GLN A 555 -45.34 -13.71 14.62
CA GLN A 555 -46.20 -14.93 14.64
C GLN A 555 -45.41 -16.23 14.46
N LEU A 556 -44.11 -16.13 14.13
CA LEU A 556 -43.23 -17.29 13.88
C LEU A 556 -42.48 -17.68 15.14
N MET A 557 -42.40 -18.99 15.42
CA MET A 557 -41.56 -19.54 16.47
C MET A 557 -40.30 -20.15 15.83
N MET A 558 -39.16 -19.55 16.05
CA MET A 558 -37.88 -20.04 15.53
C MET A 558 -37.25 -21.06 16.50
N THR A 559 -36.68 -22.11 15.92
CA THR A 559 -35.96 -23.17 16.63
C THR A 559 -34.44 -22.81 16.76
N PRO A 560 -33.70 -23.41 17.72
CA PRO A 560 -32.29 -23.12 17.93
C PRO A 560 -31.42 -23.26 16.68
N ASP A 561 -31.67 -24.27 15.86
CA ASP A 561 -30.98 -24.49 14.57
C ASP A 561 -31.11 -23.31 13.59
N GLN A 562 -32.16 -22.51 13.70
CA GLN A 562 -32.40 -21.34 12.86
C GLN A 562 -31.76 -20.06 13.40
N PHE A 563 -31.81 -19.82 14.73
CA PHE A 563 -31.34 -18.54 15.29
C PHE A 563 -29.92 -18.60 15.91
N ILE A 564 -29.47 -19.75 16.43
CA ILE A 564 -28.13 -19.88 17.04
C ILE A 564 -27.01 -19.56 16.04
N PRO A 565 -27.02 -20.01 14.79
CA PRO A 565 -26.00 -19.64 13.80
C PRO A 565 -25.92 -18.13 13.61
N LEU A 566 -27.06 -17.42 13.58
CA LEU A 566 -27.10 -15.95 13.48
C LEU A 566 -26.53 -15.27 14.73
N ILE A 567 -26.87 -15.78 15.92
CA ILE A 567 -26.36 -15.27 17.19
C ILE A 567 -24.83 -15.39 17.25
N VAL A 568 -24.29 -16.52 16.85
CA VAL A 568 -22.85 -16.78 16.80
C VAL A 568 -22.16 -15.90 15.77
N GLN A 569 -22.69 -15.85 14.54
CA GLN A 569 -22.14 -15.08 13.43
C GLN A 569 -22.04 -13.58 13.76
N PHE A 570 -23.02 -13.05 14.49
CA PHE A 570 -23.09 -11.61 14.84
C PHE A 570 -22.60 -11.29 16.25
N ASN A 571 -21.86 -12.21 16.91
CA ASN A 571 -21.26 -12.02 18.24
C ASN A 571 -22.29 -11.65 19.33
N LEU A 572 -23.48 -12.25 19.29
CA LEU A 572 -24.55 -12.01 20.25
C LEU A 572 -24.63 -13.09 21.32
N SER A 573 -23.72 -14.07 21.35
CA SER A 573 -23.76 -15.26 22.21
C SER A 573 -23.85 -14.92 23.69
N GLN A 574 -22.94 -14.12 24.23
CA GLN A 574 -22.97 -13.73 25.66
C GLN A 574 -24.27 -13.02 26.04
N ARG A 575 -24.74 -12.14 25.17
CA ARG A 575 -26.01 -11.42 25.40
C ARG A 575 -27.21 -12.37 25.44
N PHE A 576 -27.23 -13.35 24.52
CA PHE A 576 -28.28 -14.37 24.47
C PHE A 576 -28.25 -15.25 25.74
N ASP A 577 -27.11 -15.83 26.10
CA ASP A 577 -26.98 -16.73 27.22
C ASP A 577 -27.30 -16.02 28.54
N MET A 578 -26.81 -14.80 28.74
CA MET A 578 -27.14 -14.00 29.92
C MET A 578 -28.62 -13.68 30.01
N LEU A 579 -29.30 -13.43 28.88
CA LEU A 579 -30.75 -13.22 28.85
C LEU A 579 -31.51 -14.49 29.22
N VAL A 580 -31.12 -15.65 28.64
CA VAL A 580 -31.73 -16.96 28.96
C VAL A 580 -31.57 -17.28 30.44
N LEU A 581 -30.37 -17.12 31.01
CA LEU A 581 -30.11 -17.33 32.42
C LEU A 581 -30.94 -16.37 33.30
N GLU A 582 -31.01 -15.09 32.93
CA GLU A 582 -31.80 -14.10 33.69
C GLU A 582 -33.28 -14.45 33.67
N MET A 583 -33.83 -14.88 32.55
CA MET A 583 -35.24 -15.31 32.39
C MET A 583 -35.50 -16.58 33.21
N LEU A 584 -34.64 -17.59 33.11
CA LEU A 584 -34.74 -18.80 33.90
C LEU A 584 -34.71 -18.49 35.39
N PHE A 585 -33.68 -17.79 35.88
CA PHE A 585 -33.49 -17.48 37.28
C PHE A 585 -34.65 -16.67 37.87
N SER A 586 -35.24 -15.75 37.11
CA SER A 586 -36.41 -14.97 37.54
C SER A 586 -37.68 -15.82 37.77
N THR A 587 -37.72 -17.02 37.21
CA THR A 587 -38.89 -17.92 37.32
C THR A 587 -38.66 -19.08 38.27
N LEU A 588 -37.43 -19.38 38.65
CA LEU A 588 -37.10 -20.58 39.46
C LEU A 588 -37.73 -20.59 40.83
N TYR A 589 -38.13 -19.44 41.41
CA TYR A 589 -38.84 -19.38 42.68
C TYR A 589 -40.23 -20.12 42.61
N GLN A 590 -40.75 -20.34 41.41
CA GLN A 590 -42.02 -21.06 41.18
C GLN A 590 -41.84 -22.58 41.17
N TYR A 591 -40.58 -23.06 41.14
CA TYR A 591 -40.23 -24.48 41.03
C TYR A 591 -39.28 -24.92 42.15
N PRO A 592 -39.69 -24.80 43.45
CA PRO A 592 -38.81 -25.10 44.58
C PRO A 592 -38.39 -26.58 44.61
N GLY A 593 -37.10 -26.82 44.76
CA GLY A 593 -36.53 -28.18 44.80
C GLY A 593 -36.33 -28.89 43.46
N GLN A 594 -36.70 -28.25 42.36
CA GLN A 594 -36.42 -28.78 41.03
C GLN A 594 -35.01 -28.37 40.57
N HIS A 595 -34.35 -29.25 39.80
CA HIS A 595 -33.04 -29.04 39.22
C HIS A 595 -33.17 -28.86 37.69
N PHE A 596 -32.38 -27.96 37.12
CA PHE A 596 -32.41 -27.67 35.68
C PHE A 596 -31.01 -27.71 35.10
N SER A 597 -30.89 -28.01 33.81
CA SER A 597 -29.68 -27.80 33.06
C SER A 597 -29.89 -26.77 31.94
N VAL A 598 -28.84 -26.03 31.60
CA VAL A 598 -28.88 -24.99 30.58
C VAL A 598 -27.63 -24.96 29.75
N ASN A 599 -27.80 -24.90 28.45
CA ASN A 599 -26.71 -24.80 27.47
C ASN A 599 -26.11 -23.42 27.43
N LEU A 600 -24.76 -23.35 27.39
CA LEU A 600 -24.01 -22.13 27.10
C LEU A 600 -23.32 -22.20 25.76
N LEU A 601 -23.40 -21.13 24.99
CA LEU A 601 -22.73 -21.04 23.68
C LEU A 601 -21.21 -20.91 23.85
N PRO A 602 -20.40 -21.48 22.92
CA PRO A 602 -18.93 -21.51 23.00
C PRO A 602 -18.30 -20.14 23.24
N TYR A 603 -18.77 -19.13 22.54
CA TYR A 603 -18.22 -17.78 22.63
C TYR A 603 -18.50 -17.07 23.96
N THR A 604 -19.51 -17.48 24.70
CA THR A 604 -19.81 -16.91 26.02
C THR A 604 -18.71 -17.27 27.01
N LEU A 605 -18.30 -18.52 27.08
CA LEU A 605 -17.24 -18.97 28.00
C LEU A 605 -15.84 -18.47 27.61
N MET A 606 -15.63 -18.03 26.36
CA MET A 606 -14.37 -17.43 25.94
C MET A 606 -14.18 -15.98 26.46
N GLN A 607 -15.23 -15.33 26.89
CA GLN A 607 -15.15 -13.97 27.44
C GLN A 607 -14.61 -14.00 28.89
N ASN A 608 -13.62 -13.18 29.16
CA ASN A 608 -12.88 -13.21 30.45
C ASN A 608 -13.74 -12.98 31.70
N ASP A 609 -14.91 -12.36 31.58
CA ASP A 609 -15.79 -11.97 32.66
C ASP A 609 -17.09 -12.77 32.75
N SER A 610 -17.29 -13.77 31.88
CA SER A 610 -18.58 -14.48 31.78
C SER A 610 -18.91 -15.26 33.05
N ALA A 611 -17.98 -15.99 33.63
CA ALA A 611 -18.23 -16.68 34.91
C ALA A 611 -18.60 -15.71 36.03
N ALA A 612 -17.91 -14.58 36.13
CA ALA A 612 -18.24 -13.57 37.15
C ALA A 612 -19.65 -12.98 36.97
N GLN A 613 -20.08 -12.76 35.70
CA GLN A 613 -21.43 -12.29 35.40
C GLN A 613 -22.49 -13.35 35.75
N ILE A 614 -22.25 -14.63 35.43
CA ILE A 614 -23.16 -15.74 35.79
C ILE A 614 -23.27 -15.87 37.30
N ILE A 615 -22.15 -15.85 38.03
CA ILE A 615 -22.13 -15.89 39.50
C ILE A 615 -22.88 -14.70 40.11
N ALA A 616 -22.74 -13.51 39.49
CA ALA A 616 -23.49 -12.34 39.91
C ALA A 616 -25.02 -12.50 39.78
N LEU A 617 -25.47 -13.21 38.72
CA LEU A 617 -26.88 -13.55 38.55
C LEU A 617 -27.36 -14.50 39.65
N PHE A 618 -26.63 -15.58 39.96
CA PHE A 618 -26.98 -16.46 41.08
C PHE A 618 -27.16 -15.71 42.39
N LYS A 619 -26.22 -14.81 42.71
CA LYS A 619 -26.29 -13.95 43.92
C LYS A 619 -27.47 -12.99 43.88
N ARG A 620 -27.77 -12.40 42.70
CA ARG A 620 -28.88 -11.45 42.54
C ARG A 620 -30.24 -12.12 42.81
N TYR A 621 -30.41 -13.35 42.30
CA TYR A 621 -31.65 -14.10 42.46
C TYR A 621 -31.66 -15.02 43.67
N GLN A 622 -30.60 -15.00 44.50
CA GLN A 622 -30.45 -15.81 45.75
C GLN A 622 -30.65 -17.32 45.48
N LEU A 623 -30.14 -17.83 44.36
CA LEU A 623 -30.26 -19.22 43.97
C LEU A 623 -29.06 -20.05 44.45
N SER A 624 -29.30 -21.29 44.85
CA SER A 624 -28.24 -22.26 45.09
C SER A 624 -27.61 -22.66 43.77
N PRO A 625 -26.27 -22.67 43.65
CA PRO A 625 -25.60 -23.12 42.44
C PRO A 625 -25.93 -24.58 42.11
N GLU A 626 -26.25 -25.40 43.07
CA GLU A 626 -26.65 -26.81 42.88
C GLU A 626 -27.96 -26.98 42.11
N ALA A 627 -28.81 -25.95 42.00
CA ALA A 627 -30.06 -26.00 41.29
C ALA A 627 -29.88 -25.98 39.76
N ILE A 628 -28.70 -25.63 39.29
CA ILE A 628 -28.40 -25.45 37.84
C ILE A 628 -27.17 -26.24 37.44
N THR A 629 -27.32 -27.09 36.43
CA THR A 629 -26.22 -27.68 35.69
C THR A 629 -25.95 -26.83 34.44
N ILE A 630 -24.70 -26.50 34.20
CA ILE A 630 -24.27 -25.77 33.00
C ILE A 630 -23.79 -26.80 31.97
N GLU A 631 -24.43 -26.80 30.82
CA GLU A 631 -24.07 -27.66 29.70
C GLU A 631 -23.14 -26.94 28.71
N ILE A 632 -22.07 -27.62 28.32
CA ILE A 632 -21.04 -27.14 27.40
C ILE A 632 -20.73 -28.20 26.36
N THR A 633 -20.40 -27.83 25.13
CA THR A 633 -20.02 -28.81 24.11
C THR A 633 -18.63 -29.42 24.35
N GLU A 634 -18.37 -30.58 23.76
CA GLU A 634 -17.08 -31.27 23.83
C GLU A 634 -15.92 -30.36 23.43
N GLU A 635 -16.06 -29.56 22.34
CA GLU A 635 -15.01 -28.64 21.89
C GLU A 635 -14.64 -27.58 22.93
N GLN A 636 -15.62 -27.10 23.69
CA GLN A 636 -15.41 -26.12 24.76
C GLN A 636 -14.67 -26.70 25.94
N ALA A 637 -15.04 -27.92 26.33
CA ALA A 637 -14.43 -28.62 27.45
C ALA A 637 -12.93 -28.90 27.23
N PHE A 638 -12.49 -28.91 25.97
CA PHE A 638 -11.11 -29.18 25.59
C PHE A 638 -10.37 -27.98 24.99
N SER A 639 -10.99 -26.82 24.91
CA SER A 639 -10.37 -25.63 24.35
C SER A 639 -9.36 -25.02 25.32
N ASP A 640 -8.08 -25.03 24.97
CA ASP A 640 -7.04 -24.26 25.66
C ASP A 640 -7.12 -22.75 25.36
N ALA A 641 -8.15 -22.31 24.62
CA ALA A 641 -8.26 -20.95 24.14
C ALA A 641 -8.84 -20.00 25.19
N GLY A 642 -8.07 -19.01 25.47
CA GLY A 642 -8.52 -17.73 26.08
C GLY A 642 -9.13 -17.86 27.47
N GLY A 643 -9.62 -18.00 28.23
CA GLY A 643 -10.33 -17.97 29.51
C GLY A 643 -11.37 -19.08 29.69
N SER A 644 -11.66 -19.91 28.66
CA SER A 644 -12.75 -20.88 28.74
C SER A 644 -12.57 -21.85 29.91
N MET A 645 -11.42 -22.51 30.03
CA MET A 645 -11.10 -23.43 31.14
C MET A 645 -11.12 -22.71 32.49
N HIS A 646 -10.65 -21.47 32.53
CA HIS A 646 -10.69 -20.67 33.75
C HIS A 646 -12.13 -20.35 34.19
N ASN A 647 -12.98 -19.97 33.26
CA ASN A 647 -14.40 -19.70 33.54
C ASN A 647 -15.15 -20.96 33.98
N ILE A 648 -14.91 -22.12 33.36
CA ILE A 648 -15.47 -23.41 33.77
C ILE A 648 -15.04 -23.73 35.19
N GLN A 649 -13.77 -23.56 35.53
CA GLN A 649 -13.26 -23.82 36.86
C GLN A 649 -13.89 -22.88 37.89
N LEU A 650 -14.03 -21.58 37.58
CA LEU A 650 -14.70 -20.62 38.47
C LEU A 650 -16.18 -21.00 38.77
N LEU A 651 -16.91 -21.47 37.77
CA LEU A 651 -18.29 -21.91 37.92
C LEU A 651 -18.38 -23.19 38.77
N ARG A 652 -17.46 -24.14 38.62
CA ARG A 652 -17.37 -25.33 39.45
C ARG A 652 -17.00 -24.99 40.92
N ASP A 653 -16.00 -24.12 41.09
CA ASP A 653 -15.59 -23.68 42.45
C ASP A 653 -16.71 -22.92 43.17
N PHE A 654 -17.60 -22.29 42.42
CA PHE A 654 -18.81 -21.65 42.92
C PHE A 654 -19.87 -22.69 43.33
N GLY A 655 -19.82 -23.91 42.81
CA GLY A 655 -20.72 -25.03 43.14
C GLY A 655 -21.69 -25.42 42.02
N CYS A 656 -21.52 -24.90 40.79
CA CYS A 656 -22.33 -25.34 39.66
C CYS A 656 -21.81 -26.71 39.14
N ALA A 657 -22.71 -27.64 38.83
CA ALA A 657 -22.39 -28.85 38.10
C ALA A 657 -22.14 -28.50 36.61
N ILE A 658 -21.17 -29.15 35.99
CA ILE A 658 -20.85 -29.00 34.55
C ILE A 658 -21.16 -30.29 33.84
N ALA A 659 -21.98 -30.21 32.80
CA ALA A 659 -22.27 -31.32 31.88
C ALA A 659 -21.58 -31.08 30.53
N ILE A 660 -21.01 -32.13 29.97
CA ILE A 660 -20.50 -32.11 28.60
C ILE A 660 -21.54 -32.68 27.68
N ASP A 661 -21.94 -31.84 26.72
CA ASP A 661 -22.93 -32.19 25.72
C ASP A 661 -22.32 -32.68 24.40
N ASP A 662 -23.07 -33.42 23.59
CA ASP A 662 -22.66 -34.01 22.30
C ASP A 662 -21.39 -34.86 22.37
N PHE A 663 -21.16 -35.57 23.48
CA PHE A 663 -19.91 -36.29 23.71
C PHE A 663 -19.76 -37.49 22.76
N GLY A 664 -18.60 -37.53 22.09
CA GLY A 664 -18.22 -38.59 21.16
C GLY A 664 -18.26 -38.22 19.69
N THR A 665 -18.85 -37.07 19.32
CA THR A 665 -18.90 -36.60 17.94
C THR A 665 -17.65 -35.86 17.51
N GLY A 666 -16.78 -35.43 18.47
CA GLY A 666 -15.57 -34.68 18.25
C GLY A 666 -14.28 -35.51 18.17
N TYR A 667 -13.13 -34.85 18.09
CA TYR A 667 -11.79 -35.48 18.11
C TYR A 667 -11.33 -35.79 19.52
N ALA A 668 -12.15 -36.47 20.33
CA ALA A 668 -11.73 -36.89 21.66
C ALA A 668 -10.56 -37.90 21.55
N ASN A 669 -9.41 -37.55 22.14
CA ASN A 669 -8.32 -38.49 22.35
C ASN A 669 -8.19 -38.83 23.84
N TYR A 670 -7.54 -39.95 24.16
CA TYR A 670 -7.36 -40.41 25.54
C TYR A 670 -6.64 -39.40 26.46
N GLU A 671 -5.81 -38.52 25.90
CA GLU A 671 -5.11 -37.49 26.68
C GLU A 671 -6.09 -36.36 27.09
N ARG A 672 -6.99 -35.95 26.19
CA ARG A 672 -8.05 -34.96 26.48
C ARG A 672 -9.03 -35.54 27.51
N LEU A 673 -9.47 -36.78 27.34
CA LEU A 673 -10.33 -37.44 28.31
C LEU A 673 -9.71 -37.49 29.73
N LYS A 674 -8.39 -37.65 29.82
CA LYS A 674 -7.69 -37.62 31.11
C LYS A 674 -7.76 -36.28 31.81
N ARG A 675 -7.79 -35.18 31.04
CA ARG A 675 -7.86 -33.79 31.57
C ARG A 675 -9.29 -33.29 31.81
N LEU A 676 -10.28 -34.06 31.38
CA LEU A 676 -11.69 -33.70 31.49
C LEU A 676 -12.10 -33.45 32.93
N GLN A 677 -12.67 -32.27 33.20
CA GLN A 677 -13.20 -31.84 34.50
C GLN A 677 -14.68 -31.52 34.33
N ALA A 678 -15.52 -32.54 34.38
CA ALA A 678 -16.98 -32.42 34.32
C ALA A 678 -17.61 -33.34 35.37
N ASP A 679 -18.86 -33.05 35.69
CA ASP A 679 -19.64 -33.80 36.66
C ASP A 679 -20.63 -34.76 35.96
N ILE A 680 -21.04 -34.42 34.75
CA ILE A 680 -21.98 -35.15 33.89
C ILE A 680 -21.44 -35.24 32.47
N VAL A 681 -21.66 -36.38 31.80
CA VAL A 681 -21.42 -36.55 30.36
C VAL A 681 -22.69 -37.01 29.68
N LYS A 682 -23.11 -36.28 28.62
CA LYS A 682 -24.28 -36.59 27.80
C LYS A 682 -23.78 -37.26 26.52
N ILE A 683 -24.24 -38.49 26.26
CA ILE A 683 -23.92 -39.26 25.06
C ILE A 683 -24.81 -38.79 23.94
N ASP A 684 -24.21 -38.31 22.83
CA ASP A 684 -24.93 -37.81 21.67
C ASP A 684 -25.88 -38.86 21.07
N GLY A 685 -27.00 -38.38 20.58
CA GLY A 685 -28.02 -39.20 19.94
C GLY A 685 -27.57 -39.99 18.73
N CYS A 686 -26.47 -39.66 18.07
CA CYS A 686 -25.94 -40.42 16.94
C CYS A 686 -25.53 -41.87 17.32
N PHE A 687 -25.09 -42.08 18.55
CA PHE A 687 -24.75 -43.43 19.06
C PHE A 687 -25.98 -44.19 19.59
N VAL A 688 -27.02 -43.44 19.98
CA VAL A 688 -28.25 -44.03 20.56
C VAL A 688 -29.24 -44.44 19.47
N ARG A 689 -29.30 -43.66 18.39
CA ARG A 689 -30.27 -43.86 17.30
C ARG A 689 -30.19 -45.26 16.67
N ASP A 690 -28.98 -45.71 16.36
CA ASP A 690 -28.74 -46.95 15.65
C ASP A 690 -28.24 -48.09 16.59
N LEU A 691 -28.37 -47.92 17.92
CA LEU A 691 -27.93 -48.84 18.96
C LEU A 691 -28.46 -50.27 18.80
N GLU A 692 -29.63 -50.40 18.16
CA GLU A 692 -30.27 -51.72 17.94
C GLU A 692 -29.63 -52.47 16.77
N SER A 693 -29.16 -51.78 15.77
CA SER A 693 -28.65 -52.33 14.49
C SER A 693 -27.13 -52.33 14.38
N GLU A 694 -26.43 -51.41 15.05
CA GLU A 694 -24.98 -51.22 14.93
C GLU A 694 -24.25 -51.66 16.21
N PRO A 695 -23.56 -52.81 16.22
CA PRO A 695 -22.82 -53.28 17.39
C PRO A 695 -21.69 -52.35 17.84
N LEU A 696 -21.17 -51.51 16.94
CA LEU A 696 -20.09 -50.60 17.25
C LEU A 696 -20.55 -49.51 18.22
N ASP A 697 -21.77 -49.01 18.06
CA ASP A 697 -22.34 -47.97 18.91
C ASP A 697 -22.48 -48.41 20.35
N ALA A 698 -22.90 -49.68 20.58
CA ALA A 698 -22.93 -50.26 21.89
C ALA A 698 -21.54 -50.36 22.56
N ILE A 699 -20.48 -50.64 21.77
CA ILE A 699 -19.09 -50.66 22.27
C ILE A 699 -18.63 -49.22 22.61
N MET A 700 -18.96 -48.25 21.78
CA MET A 700 -18.63 -46.84 22.02
C MET A 700 -19.30 -46.34 23.30
N ILE A 701 -20.61 -46.51 23.43
CA ILE A 701 -21.38 -46.17 24.65
C ILE A 701 -20.76 -46.81 25.88
N LYS A 702 -20.46 -48.11 25.83
CA LYS A 702 -19.82 -48.82 26.93
C LYS A 702 -18.46 -48.23 27.30
N SER A 703 -17.66 -47.88 26.32
CA SER A 703 -16.35 -47.24 26.55
C SER A 703 -16.50 -45.87 27.22
N ILE A 704 -17.47 -45.09 26.82
CA ILE A 704 -17.76 -43.77 27.44
C ILE A 704 -18.18 -43.98 28.90
N ILE A 705 -19.07 -44.93 29.18
CA ILE A 705 -19.52 -45.25 30.54
C ILE A 705 -18.35 -45.72 31.43
N GLU A 706 -17.47 -46.56 30.93
CA GLU A 706 -16.30 -47.01 31.70
C GLU A 706 -15.36 -45.84 32.07
N VAL A 707 -15.13 -44.94 31.14
CA VAL A 707 -14.34 -43.72 31.39
C VAL A 707 -15.04 -42.81 32.41
N ALA A 708 -16.33 -42.58 32.25
CA ALA A 708 -17.16 -41.77 33.15
C ALA A 708 -17.12 -42.31 34.58
N LYS A 709 -17.25 -43.65 34.75
CA LYS A 709 -17.17 -44.32 36.07
C LYS A 709 -15.82 -44.11 36.75
N VAL A 710 -14.73 -44.23 36.03
CA VAL A 710 -13.38 -43.99 36.58
C VAL A 710 -13.22 -42.56 37.07
N LYS A 711 -13.95 -41.62 36.51
CA LYS A 711 -13.92 -40.20 36.83
C LYS A 711 -15.05 -39.76 37.80
N ASN A 712 -15.89 -40.65 38.25
CA ASN A 712 -17.08 -40.38 39.03
C ASN A 712 -18.04 -39.36 38.37
N MET A 713 -18.20 -39.46 37.05
CA MET A 713 -19.14 -38.68 36.30
C MET A 713 -20.45 -39.44 36.11
N THR A 714 -21.56 -38.70 36.14
CA THR A 714 -22.90 -39.23 35.81
C THR A 714 -23.03 -39.27 34.28
N VAL A 715 -23.65 -40.36 33.77
CA VAL A 715 -23.87 -40.56 32.33
C VAL A 715 -25.32 -40.38 31.98
N VAL A 716 -25.59 -39.50 31.03
CA VAL A 716 -26.89 -39.30 30.41
C VAL A 716 -26.86 -39.77 28.95
N ALA A 717 -27.87 -40.51 28.49
CA ALA A 717 -28.03 -40.84 27.08
C ALA A 717 -29.18 -40.05 26.48
N GLU A 718 -28.89 -39.44 25.35
CA GLU A 718 -29.86 -38.62 24.62
C GLU A 718 -30.60 -39.40 23.55
N TYR A 719 -31.64 -38.79 22.98
CA TYR A 719 -32.39 -39.33 21.83
C TYR A 719 -33.02 -40.70 22.03
N VAL A 720 -33.46 -40.99 23.26
CA VAL A 720 -34.15 -42.24 23.57
C VAL A 720 -35.57 -42.19 23.10
N GLU A 721 -35.93 -42.96 22.07
CA GLU A 721 -37.22 -42.98 21.43
C GLU A 721 -37.98 -44.31 21.58
N THR A 722 -37.25 -45.44 21.82
CA THR A 722 -37.86 -46.75 21.93
C THR A 722 -37.60 -47.40 23.32
N GLU A 723 -38.49 -48.26 23.77
CA GLU A 723 -38.28 -49.03 25.00
C GLU A 723 -37.05 -49.96 24.88
N GLU A 724 -36.76 -50.45 23.66
CA GLU A 724 -35.60 -51.34 23.43
C GLU A 724 -34.28 -50.54 23.62
N GLN A 725 -34.19 -49.29 23.13
CA GLN A 725 -33.04 -48.44 23.40
C GLN A 725 -32.88 -48.20 24.90
N LYS A 726 -33.97 -47.86 25.59
CA LYS A 726 -33.99 -47.65 27.03
C LYS A 726 -33.44 -48.86 27.83
N GLU A 727 -33.96 -50.06 27.55
CA GLU A 727 -33.54 -51.29 28.23
C GLU A 727 -32.06 -51.55 27.96
N LYS A 728 -31.57 -51.45 26.73
CA LYS A 728 -30.16 -51.61 26.36
C LYS A 728 -29.24 -50.60 27.05
N LEU A 729 -29.62 -49.31 27.07
CA LEU A 729 -28.83 -48.25 27.71
C LEU A 729 -28.73 -48.49 29.23
N LEU A 730 -29.81 -48.82 29.89
CA LEU A 730 -29.82 -49.17 31.32
C LEU A 730 -28.97 -50.40 31.61
N ALA A 731 -29.03 -51.43 30.76
CA ALA A 731 -28.19 -52.62 30.86
C ALA A 731 -26.70 -52.35 30.65
N LEU A 732 -26.34 -51.36 29.84
CA LEU A 732 -24.97 -50.87 29.67
C LEU A 732 -24.47 -50.05 30.84
N GLY A 733 -25.40 -49.54 31.68
CA GLY A 733 -25.09 -48.77 32.90
C GLY A 733 -25.14 -47.28 32.76
N VAL A 734 -26.01 -46.75 31.90
CA VAL A 734 -26.38 -45.34 31.81
C VAL A 734 -27.21 -44.94 33.03
N ASP A 735 -26.94 -43.77 33.63
CA ASP A 735 -27.60 -43.33 34.84
C ASP A 735 -28.93 -42.62 34.58
N TYR A 736 -28.97 -41.77 33.53
CA TYR A 736 -30.15 -40.98 33.15
C TYR A 736 -30.41 -41.10 31.66
N LEU A 737 -31.68 -40.93 31.28
CA LEU A 737 -32.17 -41.02 29.91
C LEU A 737 -32.94 -39.75 29.53
N GLN A 738 -32.72 -39.28 28.32
CA GLN A 738 -33.43 -38.18 27.72
C GLN A 738 -33.91 -38.53 26.32
N GLY A 739 -35.11 -38.17 25.95
CA GLY A 739 -35.65 -38.41 24.61
C GLY A 739 -37.16 -38.37 24.59
N TYR A 740 -37.75 -38.57 23.41
CA TYR A 740 -39.20 -38.46 23.25
C TYR A 740 -39.97 -39.57 23.97
N LEU A 741 -39.34 -40.70 24.24
CA LEU A 741 -39.89 -41.74 25.06
C LEU A 741 -40.05 -41.28 26.52
N ILE A 742 -39.10 -40.53 27.08
CA ILE A 742 -39.11 -40.04 28.44
C ILE A 742 -40.07 -38.84 28.54
N GLY A 743 -39.97 -37.91 27.60
CA GLY A 743 -40.86 -36.78 27.49
C GLY A 743 -40.44 -35.78 26.39
N ARG A 744 -41.39 -35.18 25.75
CA ARG A 744 -41.17 -34.12 24.78
C ARG A 744 -40.93 -32.78 25.47
N PRO A 745 -40.14 -31.89 24.91
CA PRO A 745 -40.01 -30.52 25.43
C PRO A 745 -41.38 -29.83 25.53
N ARG A 746 -41.70 -29.25 26.69
CA ARG A 746 -42.90 -28.48 26.95
C ARG A 746 -42.54 -27.09 27.42
N PRO A 747 -43.39 -26.07 27.17
CA PRO A 747 -43.17 -24.74 27.76
C PRO A 747 -42.98 -24.85 29.27
N LEU A 748 -41.92 -24.12 29.77
CA LEU A 748 -41.62 -24.14 31.21
C LEU A 748 -42.81 -23.76 32.08
N SER A 749 -43.70 -22.88 31.58
CA SER A 749 -44.94 -22.49 32.23
C SER A 749 -46.00 -23.61 32.40
N GLU A 750 -45.86 -24.72 31.67
CA GLU A 750 -46.73 -25.89 31.75
C GLU A 750 -46.19 -27.00 32.64
N LEU A 751 -44.96 -26.79 33.23
CA LEU A 751 -44.44 -27.70 34.24
C LEU A 751 -45.27 -27.57 35.47
N GLN A 752 -45.96 -28.65 35.84
CA GLN A 752 -46.74 -28.67 37.12
C GLN A 752 -45.76 -28.66 38.30
N THR A 753 -46.00 -27.78 39.25
CA THR A 753 -45.31 -27.68 40.53
C THR A 753 -45.52 -28.91 41.38
#